data_c28aa681cc930ef8b866bb43df1b8b81
#
_entry.id   c28aa681cc930ef8b866bb43df1b8b81
#
_cell.length_a   1.000
_cell.length_b   1.000
_cell.length_c   1.000
_cell.angle_alpha   90.00
_cell.angle_beta   90.00
_cell.angle_gamma   90.00
#
_symmetry.space_group_name_H-M   'P 1'
#
loop_
_entity.id
_entity.type
_entity.pdbx_description
1 polymer ?
#
loop_
_entity_poly.entity_id
_entity_poly.type
_entity_poly.pdbx_seq_one_letter_code
_entity_poly.pdbx_strand_id
1 'polypeptide(L)'
;MIQKYIYGTPLQTDAVTSGIPAAGEIPSYGTISIQEGFTFTYTMADDDIVYGLGEANRGVNKRGYCYISDCTDDPNHTEDKLSLYGAHNFIVVWGKQTFGMFFDYPSRLTFDIGYTRKDTLTVSCENADLDLYVITGGSPYDIVKQFRHLTGRSYIPPKFAFGFGQSRWGYKTKEDFRKVADGYRQNHIPLDMIYMDIDYMDSYKDFTLSENFDDFPEFVREMKGRHIRLIPIIDAGVKIEKGYDVYEEGVQNRYFCQREDGSDFIAAVWPGDTHFPDVLNPNARKWFGDKYRFLTEQGIEGFWNDMNEPAIFYSKEGLDEAKELARRFADGEDGRWDGAGSVGVWQMGDKLRSLANSPEDYRRFYHNIDGKKVRHDKVHNLYGFNMTRAAGEAFERIDPDRRFLMFSRSSYIGMHRYGGIWTGDNKSWWSHLLLNLKMLPSLNMCGFLYTGADLGGFGADTTRELLLRFLALGVFTPLMRNHSALGTREQECYQFENIEDFRHVIGVRYRLLPYLYSEYMKAALNDDLYFKPLAFVYPEDRMAARIEDQLMIGNEIMIAPVYEQNGKGRYVYLPEEMKFIKFLPDGTISEEILGQGIHYVDIALNEVPLFIRKGKCIPVADTAECVDEIDTEHLRMIGYDGAEYVLYDDDGIHKDYGNEKNYRTLEKHHI
;
A
#
# COMPACT_ATOMS: atom_id res chain seq x y z
N MET A 1 17.00 -22.05 -0.67
CA MET A 1 18.10 -21.83 0.31
C MET A 1 18.36 -20.34 0.41
N ILE A 2 18.55 -19.82 1.62
CA ILE A 2 18.83 -18.39 1.86
C ILE A 2 20.24 -18.26 2.47
N GLN A 3 21.04 -17.35 1.91
CA GLN A 3 22.37 -17.00 2.40
C GLN A 3 22.40 -15.51 2.75
N LYS A 4 22.99 -15.16 3.89
CA LYS A 4 23.16 -13.77 4.34
C LYS A 4 24.62 -13.35 4.18
N TYR A 5 24.86 -12.18 3.62
CA TYR A 5 26.17 -11.55 3.51
C TYR A 5 26.13 -10.20 4.22
N ILE A 6 27.14 -9.92 5.04
CA ILE A 6 27.24 -8.69 5.82
C ILE A 6 28.34 -7.82 5.22
N TYR A 7 27.99 -6.60 4.84
CA TYR A 7 28.92 -5.59 4.38
C TYR A 7 28.98 -4.43 5.38
N GLY A 8 30.17 -3.94 5.69
CA GLY A 8 30.35 -2.85 6.64
C GLY A 8 29.78 -3.12 8.04
N THR A 9 29.03 -2.15 8.55
CA THR A 9 28.35 -2.23 9.86
C THR A 9 26.85 -1.89 9.68
N PRO A 10 26.04 -2.84 9.19
CA PRO A 10 24.63 -2.59 8.90
C PRO A 10 23.83 -2.24 10.16
N LEU A 11 22.86 -1.37 9.99
CA LEU A 11 21.86 -1.08 11.00
C LEU A 11 20.86 -2.24 11.07
N GLN A 12 20.44 -2.61 12.28
CA GLN A 12 19.36 -3.56 12.49
C GLN A 12 18.03 -2.88 12.12
N THR A 13 17.42 -3.32 11.02
CA THR A 13 16.16 -2.73 10.49
C THR A 13 14.88 -3.40 11.01
N ASP A 14 15.01 -4.64 11.53
CA ASP A 14 13.90 -5.53 11.86
C ASP A 14 13.05 -5.97 10.64
N ALA A 15 13.58 -5.86 9.43
CA ALA A 15 12.93 -6.35 8.22
C ALA A 15 12.78 -7.88 8.22
N VAL A 16 13.74 -8.59 8.80
CA VAL A 16 13.84 -10.05 8.82
C VAL A 16 13.54 -10.59 10.21
N THR A 17 12.73 -11.66 10.28
CA THR A 17 12.33 -12.31 11.54
C THR A 17 13.14 -13.57 11.86
N SER A 18 13.80 -14.15 10.86
CA SER A 18 14.57 -15.40 10.99
C SER A 18 16.07 -15.12 11.06
N GLY A 19 16.73 -15.66 12.07
CA GLY A 19 18.18 -15.56 12.18
C GLY A 19 18.88 -16.42 11.13
N ILE A 20 19.44 -15.80 10.08
CA ILE A 20 20.28 -16.48 9.08
C ILE A 20 21.74 -16.22 9.43
N PRO A 21 22.57 -17.27 9.64
CA PRO A 21 24.00 -17.10 9.85
C PRO A 21 24.68 -16.43 8.64
N ALA A 22 25.67 -15.59 8.91
CA ALA A 22 26.44 -14.97 7.83
C ALA A 22 27.23 -16.05 7.04
N ALA A 23 27.16 -15.96 5.70
CA ALA A 23 27.96 -16.77 4.80
C ALA A 23 29.40 -16.25 4.71
N GLY A 24 30.36 -17.15 4.58
CA GLY A 24 31.78 -16.80 4.46
C GLY A 24 32.26 -16.55 3.04
N GLU A 25 31.48 -16.92 2.01
CA GLU A 25 31.85 -16.84 0.60
C GLU A 25 31.08 -15.70 -0.11
N ILE A 26 31.69 -15.16 -1.17
CA ILE A 26 31.05 -14.13 -2.01
C ILE A 26 29.83 -14.75 -2.74
N PRO A 27 28.72 -13.98 -2.94
CA PRO A 27 27.56 -14.47 -3.69
C PRO A 27 27.96 -15.01 -5.08
N SER A 28 27.38 -16.13 -5.46
CA SER A 28 27.67 -16.81 -6.73
C SER A 28 27.02 -16.13 -7.95
N TYR A 29 26.18 -15.11 -7.75
CA TYR A 29 25.51 -14.36 -8.79
C TYR A 29 26.09 -12.96 -8.91
N GLY A 30 26.53 -12.57 -10.12
CA GLY A 30 27.07 -11.24 -10.39
C GLY A 30 28.41 -10.95 -9.68
N THR A 31 28.72 -9.67 -9.57
CA THR A 31 29.91 -9.13 -8.92
C THR A 31 29.54 -8.04 -7.93
N ILE A 32 30.33 -7.92 -6.84
CA ILE A 32 30.15 -6.88 -5.83
C ILE A 32 31.43 -6.05 -5.70
N SER A 33 31.26 -4.73 -5.65
CA SER A 33 32.32 -3.76 -5.34
C SER A 33 31.92 -2.94 -4.10
N ILE A 34 32.88 -2.70 -3.20
CA ILE A 34 32.70 -1.89 -1.98
C ILE A 34 33.70 -0.72 -1.90
N GLN A 35 34.34 -0.32 -3.01
CA GLN A 35 35.40 0.70 -3.02
C GLN A 35 34.85 2.11 -2.88
N GLU A 36 33.75 2.40 -3.56
CA GLU A 36 33.07 3.71 -3.53
C GLU A 36 31.57 3.47 -3.21
N GLY A 37 31.26 3.13 -1.94
CA GLY A 37 29.95 2.66 -1.57
C GLY A 37 29.76 1.17 -1.88
N PHE A 38 28.52 0.74 -2.05
CA PHE A 38 28.20 -0.64 -2.45
C PHE A 38 27.66 -0.64 -3.89
N THR A 39 28.14 -1.58 -4.71
CA THR A 39 27.62 -1.83 -6.05
C THR A 39 27.56 -3.33 -6.32
N PHE A 40 26.39 -3.82 -6.65
CA PHE A 40 26.15 -5.15 -7.22
C PHE A 40 25.92 -5.02 -8.72
N THR A 41 26.53 -5.89 -9.53
CA THR A 41 26.35 -5.91 -11.00
C THR A 41 26.11 -7.34 -11.48
N TYR A 42 25.07 -7.53 -12.31
CA TYR A 42 24.73 -8.79 -12.94
C TYR A 42 24.50 -8.60 -14.43
N THR A 43 25.04 -9.51 -15.25
CA THR A 43 24.83 -9.51 -16.71
C THR A 43 23.58 -10.33 -17.04
N MET A 44 22.54 -9.65 -17.49
CA MET A 44 21.26 -10.26 -17.88
C MET A 44 21.32 -10.87 -19.27
N ALA A 45 20.68 -12.03 -19.45
CA ALA A 45 20.35 -12.55 -20.77
C ALA A 45 19.20 -11.76 -21.41
N ASP A 46 18.98 -11.91 -22.73
CA ASP A 46 17.96 -11.13 -23.46
C ASP A 46 16.53 -11.40 -22.98
N ASP A 47 16.24 -12.59 -22.49
CA ASP A 47 14.95 -13.05 -22.03
C ASP A 47 14.79 -13.08 -20.50
N ASP A 48 15.81 -12.61 -19.74
CA ASP A 48 15.68 -12.50 -18.29
C ASP A 48 14.58 -11.50 -17.90
N ILE A 49 13.75 -11.89 -16.94
CA ILE A 49 12.69 -11.08 -16.33
C ILE A 49 13.11 -10.72 -14.91
N VAL A 50 12.83 -9.52 -14.47
CA VAL A 50 13.10 -9.08 -13.11
C VAL A 50 11.80 -8.65 -12.43
N TYR A 51 11.40 -9.37 -11.38
CA TYR A 51 10.23 -9.07 -10.54
C TYR A 51 10.64 -8.38 -9.24
N GLY A 52 9.69 -7.81 -8.52
CA GLY A 52 9.88 -7.28 -7.17
C GLY A 52 9.68 -5.78 -7.06
N LEU A 53 10.45 -5.14 -6.19
CA LEU A 53 10.43 -3.71 -5.84
C LEU A 53 9.09 -3.20 -5.28
N GLY A 54 8.13 -4.08 -4.99
CA GLY A 54 6.88 -3.74 -4.32
C GLY A 54 6.15 -2.55 -4.93
N GLU A 55 6.09 -1.45 -4.20
CA GLU A 55 5.53 -0.18 -4.65
C GLU A 55 6.55 0.54 -5.55
N ALA A 56 6.45 0.27 -6.83
CA ALA A 56 7.31 0.87 -7.84
C ALA A 56 6.52 1.13 -9.12
N ASN A 57 6.89 2.19 -9.81
CA ASN A 57 6.29 2.55 -11.09
C ASN A 57 6.48 1.47 -12.16
N ARG A 58 5.84 1.62 -13.32
CA ARG A 58 5.98 0.74 -14.50
C ARG A 58 5.24 -0.59 -14.37
N GLY A 59 5.81 -1.65 -14.94
CA GLY A 59 5.19 -2.96 -15.07
C GLY A 59 5.53 -3.95 -13.95
N VAL A 60 5.03 -5.16 -14.10
CA VAL A 60 5.37 -6.31 -13.24
C VAL A 60 6.82 -6.73 -13.50
N ASN A 61 7.25 -6.77 -14.78
CA ASN A 61 8.65 -6.89 -15.14
C ASN A 61 9.35 -5.53 -15.02
N LYS A 62 10.33 -5.45 -14.14
CA LYS A 62 11.06 -4.22 -13.81
C LYS A 62 12.20 -3.88 -14.79
N ARG A 63 12.47 -4.75 -15.77
CA ARG A 63 13.55 -4.55 -16.74
C ARG A 63 13.30 -3.36 -17.67
N GLY A 64 14.38 -2.66 -18.02
CA GLY A 64 14.38 -1.52 -18.93
C GLY A 64 14.21 -0.16 -18.25
N TYR A 65 14.28 -0.11 -16.91
CA TYR A 65 14.05 1.12 -16.13
C TYR A 65 15.02 1.25 -14.96
N CYS A 66 15.09 2.49 -14.42
CA CYS A 66 15.80 2.81 -13.20
C CYS A 66 14.79 3.09 -12.08
N TYR A 67 15.07 2.59 -10.88
CA TYR A 67 14.24 2.78 -9.71
C TYR A 67 15.10 3.27 -8.55
N ILE A 68 14.51 4.11 -7.71
CA ILE A 68 15.15 4.59 -6.48
C ILE A 68 14.26 4.14 -5.32
N SER A 69 14.82 3.35 -4.43
CA SER A 69 14.18 2.99 -3.17
C SER A 69 14.43 4.11 -2.16
N ASP A 70 13.43 4.99 -2.03
CA ASP A 70 13.48 6.20 -1.19
C ASP A 70 12.03 6.65 -1.00
N CYS A 71 11.49 6.52 0.21
CA CYS A 71 10.09 6.88 0.49
C CYS A 71 9.85 8.33 0.14
N THR A 72 8.97 8.60 -0.83
CA THR A 72 8.80 9.94 -1.40
C THR A 72 7.32 10.32 -1.46
N ASP A 73 6.96 11.46 -0.84
CA ASP A 73 5.65 12.08 -0.99
C ASP A 73 5.58 12.85 -2.31
N ASP A 74 5.12 12.17 -3.36
CA ASP A 74 4.86 12.76 -4.68
C ASP A 74 3.59 12.14 -5.30
N PRO A 75 2.49 12.89 -5.40
CA PRO A 75 1.22 12.40 -5.94
C PRO A 75 1.19 12.26 -7.47
N ASN A 76 2.25 12.66 -8.16
CA ASN A 76 2.33 12.57 -9.62
C ASN A 76 3.00 11.27 -10.03
N HIS A 77 2.27 10.16 -10.04
CA HIS A 77 2.78 8.83 -10.42
C HIS A 77 2.93 8.71 -11.95
N THR A 78 3.71 9.61 -12.55
CA THR A 78 4.01 9.62 -13.98
C THR A 78 5.20 8.71 -14.31
N GLU A 79 5.39 8.39 -15.57
CA GLU A 79 6.41 7.41 -16.01
C GLU A 79 7.85 7.82 -15.71
N ASP A 80 8.12 9.10 -15.48
CA ASP A 80 9.44 9.64 -15.12
C ASP A 80 9.79 9.48 -13.63
N LYS A 81 8.82 9.09 -12.79
CA LYS A 81 9.06 8.91 -11.35
C LYS A 81 9.86 7.65 -11.07
N LEU A 82 10.94 7.82 -10.32
CA LEU A 82 11.89 6.75 -9.98
C LEU A 82 11.58 6.14 -8.59
N SER A 83 10.87 6.88 -7.72
CA SER A 83 10.42 6.45 -6.39
C SER A 83 8.96 6.79 -6.17
N LEU A 84 8.30 6.07 -5.27
CA LEU A 84 6.95 6.28 -4.77
C LEU A 84 6.96 6.33 -3.23
N TYR A 85 5.83 6.11 -2.56
CA TYR A 85 5.73 6.23 -1.11
C TYR A 85 6.42 5.13 -0.31
N GLY A 86 6.62 3.95 -0.91
CA GLY A 86 7.24 2.79 -0.27
C GLY A 86 8.63 2.45 -0.81
N ALA A 87 9.46 1.82 0.02
CA ALA A 87 10.81 1.37 -0.29
C ALA A 87 10.95 -0.14 -0.06
N HIS A 88 10.97 -0.94 -1.13
CA HIS A 88 10.91 -2.40 -1.05
C HIS A 88 12.06 -3.04 -1.83
N ASN A 89 13.19 -3.24 -1.16
CA ASN A 89 14.49 -3.60 -1.75
C ASN A 89 14.65 -5.07 -2.14
N PHE A 90 13.60 -5.73 -2.58
CA PHE A 90 13.61 -7.14 -2.98
C PHE A 90 13.38 -7.30 -4.47
N ILE A 91 14.25 -8.06 -5.13
CA ILE A 91 14.14 -8.43 -6.56
C ILE A 91 14.28 -9.94 -6.75
N VAL A 92 13.66 -10.44 -7.81
CA VAL A 92 13.83 -11.81 -8.30
C VAL A 92 14.21 -11.75 -9.78
N VAL A 93 15.38 -12.28 -10.13
CA VAL A 93 15.79 -12.48 -11.51
C VAL A 93 15.33 -13.89 -11.94
N TRP A 94 14.65 -13.98 -13.08
CA TRP A 94 14.16 -15.22 -13.66
C TRP A 94 14.55 -15.32 -15.15
N GLY A 95 15.35 -16.32 -15.49
CA GLY A 95 15.82 -16.57 -16.84
C GLY A 95 16.94 -17.58 -16.87
N LYS A 96 18.08 -17.23 -17.47
CA LYS A 96 19.25 -18.10 -17.54
C LYS A 96 19.74 -18.56 -16.16
N GLN A 97 19.69 -17.65 -15.19
CA GLN A 97 19.84 -17.94 -13.77
C GLN A 97 18.56 -17.48 -13.05
N THR A 98 18.21 -18.18 -11.98
CA THR A 98 17.01 -17.84 -11.19
C THR A 98 17.45 -17.67 -9.74
N PHE A 99 17.32 -16.45 -9.23
CA PHE A 99 17.69 -16.09 -7.87
C PHE A 99 16.93 -14.87 -7.38
N GLY A 100 16.79 -14.72 -6.07
CA GLY A 100 16.27 -13.52 -5.42
C GLY A 100 17.37 -12.82 -4.63
N MET A 101 17.23 -11.50 -4.51
CA MET A 101 18.08 -10.68 -3.64
C MET A 101 17.26 -9.68 -2.85
N PHE A 102 17.50 -9.63 -1.56
CA PHE A 102 17.01 -8.58 -0.67
C PHE A 102 18.18 -7.80 -0.12
N PHE A 103 18.18 -6.50 -0.41
CA PHE A 103 19.18 -5.54 0.06
C PHE A 103 18.61 -4.82 1.27
N ASP A 104 18.92 -5.29 2.46
CA ASP A 104 18.44 -4.68 3.70
C ASP A 104 19.27 -3.43 4.02
N TYR A 105 18.87 -2.33 3.40
CA TYR A 105 19.52 -1.03 3.45
C TYR A 105 18.45 0.06 3.65
N PRO A 106 18.45 0.75 4.78
CA PRO A 106 17.33 1.62 5.17
C PRO A 106 17.38 3.03 4.59
N SER A 107 18.34 3.32 3.74
CA SER A 107 18.52 4.60 3.05
C SER A 107 18.34 4.43 1.53
N ARG A 108 18.64 5.47 0.79
CA ARG A 108 18.50 5.54 -0.67
C ARG A 108 19.31 4.48 -1.40
N LEU A 109 18.65 3.63 -2.19
CA LEU A 109 19.23 2.56 -3.00
C LEU A 109 18.76 2.71 -4.46
N THR A 110 19.67 2.61 -5.41
CA THR A 110 19.35 2.73 -6.85
C THR A 110 19.40 1.36 -7.51
N PHE A 111 18.35 1.02 -8.26
CA PHE A 111 18.24 -0.16 -9.10
C PHE A 111 18.19 0.26 -10.57
N ASP A 112 19.28 0.10 -11.31
CA ASP A 112 19.33 0.23 -12.77
C ASP A 112 19.17 -1.16 -13.38
N ILE A 113 17.98 -1.44 -13.91
CA ILE A 113 17.64 -2.78 -14.41
C ILE A 113 17.60 -2.74 -15.94
N GLY A 114 18.75 -2.64 -16.57
CA GLY A 114 18.85 -2.57 -18.02
C GLY A 114 18.43 -1.25 -18.63
N TYR A 115 18.41 -0.17 -17.86
CA TYR A 115 18.09 1.19 -18.33
C TYR A 115 19.30 1.85 -18.99
N THR A 116 20.39 2.00 -18.25
CA THR A 116 21.64 2.58 -18.78
C THR A 116 22.32 1.62 -19.77
N ARG A 117 22.34 0.33 -19.46
CA ARG A 117 22.86 -0.73 -20.32
C ARG A 117 21.88 -1.90 -20.35
N LYS A 118 21.33 -2.20 -21.53
CA LYS A 118 20.26 -3.19 -21.74
C LYS A 118 20.51 -4.56 -21.12
N ASP A 119 21.77 -4.98 -21.07
CA ASP A 119 22.23 -6.28 -20.59
C ASP A 119 22.75 -6.27 -19.14
N THR A 120 22.60 -5.16 -18.42
CA THR A 120 23.21 -4.99 -17.10
C THR A 120 22.18 -4.59 -16.07
N LEU A 121 22.12 -5.34 -14.97
CA LEU A 121 21.43 -4.96 -13.74
C LEU A 121 22.48 -4.46 -12.76
N THR A 122 22.30 -3.24 -12.25
CA THR A 122 23.16 -2.65 -11.23
C THR A 122 22.33 -2.21 -10.03
N VAL A 123 22.77 -2.56 -8.82
CA VAL A 123 22.19 -2.07 -7.56
C VAL A 123 23.28 -1.34 -6.80
N SER A 124 23.06 -0.07 -6.44
CA SER A 124 24.09 0.74 -5.81
C SER A 124 23.57 1.67 -4.72
N CYS A 125 24.39 1.91 -3.70
CA CYS A 125 24.17 2.90 -2.65
C CYS A 125 25.47 3.57 -2.18
N GLU A 126 25.31 4.68 -1.43
CA GLU A 126 26.39 5.59 -1.03
C GLU A 126 27.45 4.93 -0.16
N ASN A 127 27.05 4.00 0.71
CA ASN A 127 27.97 3.28 1.60
C ASN A 127 27.69 1.78 1.57
N ALA A 128 28.62 0.99 2.13
CA ALA A 128 28.53 -0.46 2.11
C ALA A 128 27.99 -1.06 3.41
N ASP A 129 27.24 -0.30 4.21
CA ASP A 129 26.69 -0.79 5.49
C ASP A 129 25.32 -1.44 5.28
N LEU A 130 25.29 -2.67 4.74
CA LEU A 130 24.04 -3.39 4.47
C LEU A 130 24.14 -4.90 4.71
N ASP A 131 23.00 -5.51 5.02
CA ASP A 131 22.81 -6.96 4.95
C ASP A 131 22.24 -7.33 3.55
N LEU A 132 22.89 -8.25 2.87
CA LEU A 132 22.43 -8.81 1.61
C LEU A 132 21.95 -10.25 1.82
N TYR A 133 20.70 -10.53 1.46
CA TYR A 133 20.15 -11.88 1.44
C TYR A 133 20.03 -12.38 0.02
N VAL A 134 20.68 -13.50 -0.29
CA VAL A 134 20.61 -14.18 -1.60
C VAL A 134 19.76 -15.42 -1.44
N ILE A 135 18.73 -15.57 -2.27
CA ILE A 135 17.76 -16.64 -2.21
C ILE A 135 17.84 -17.47 -3.48
N THR A 136 18.09 -18.76 -3.33
CA THR A 136 18.06 -19.72 -4.44
C THR A 136 16.82 -20.59 -4.38
N GLY A 137 16.22 -20.87 -5.53
CA GLY A 137 14.99 -21.67 -5.62
C GLY A 137 14.79 -22.26 -7.02
N GLY A 138 13.83 -23.17 -7.14
CA GLY A 138 13.50 -23.81 -8.41
C GLY A 138 12.67 -22.94 -9.36
N SER A 139 12.03 -21.90 -8.84
CA SER A 139 11.18 -20.95 -9.61
C SER A 139 11.14 -19.59 -8.93
N PRO A 140 10.70 -18.51 -9.63
CA PRO A 140 10.47 -17.21 -9.01
C PRO A 140 9.46 -17.30 -7.85
N TYR A 141 8.43 -18.11 -8.01
CA TYR A 141 7.42 -18.32 -6.99
C TYR A 141 7.99 -18.95 -5.70
N ASP A 142 8.83 -19.99 -5.83
CA ASP A 142 9.52 -20.61 -4.70
C ASP A 142 10.43 -19.59 -3.96
N ILE A 143 11.16 -18.76 -4.71
CA ILE A 143 12.02 -17.71 -4.15
C ILE A 143 11.19 -16.69 -3.34
N VAL A 144 10.06 -16.25 -3.91
CA VAL A 144 9.17 -15.30 -3.23
C VAL A 144 8.60 -15.91 -1.94
N LYS A 145 8.19 -17.17 -1.93
CA LYS A 145 7.72 -17.85 -0.72
C LYS A 145 8.80 -17.94 0.35
N GLN A 146 10.04 -18.26 -0.04
CA GLN A 146 11.17 -18.25 0.90
C GLN A 146 11.42 -16.86 1.46
N PHE A 147 11.33 -15.80 0.64
CA PHE A 147 11.45 -14.41 1.09
C PHE A 147 10.32 -14.02 2.04
N ARG A 148 9.08 -14.40 1.74
CA ARG A 148 7.92 -14.18 2.61
C ARG A 148 8.11 -14.85 3.97
N HIS A 149 8.60 -16.09 3.98
CA HIS A 149 8.94 -16.79 5.22
C HIS A 149 10.06 -16.10 6.01
N LEU A 150 11.08 -15.59 5.33
CA LEU A 150 12.20 -14.85 5.93
C LEU A 150 11.75 -13.58 6.64
N THR A 151 10.82 -12.84 6.05
CA THR A 151 10.36 -11.52 6.54
C THR A 151 9.16 -11.59 7.45
N GLY A 152 8.55 -12.76 7.60
CA GLY A 152 7.46 -13.05 8.52
C GLY A 152 6.06 -12.89 7.91
N ARG A 153 5.09 -13.40 8.64
CA ARG A 153 3.69 -13.46 8.22
C ARG A 153 3.10 -12.07 7.96
N SER A 154 2.34 -11.95 6.88
CA SER A 154 1.58 -10.75 6.58
C SER A 154 0.49 -10.46 7.62
N TYR A 155 0.25 -9.19 7.83
CA TYR A 155 -0.82 -8.65 8.64
C TYR A 155 -2.19 -9.22 8.24
N ILE A 156 -3.03 -9.50 9.21
CA ILE A 156 -4.40 -9.99 9.02
C ILE A 156 -5.36 -8.98 9.65
N PRO A 157 -6.12 -8.22 8.82
CA PRO A 157 -7.11 -7.28 9.30
C PRO A 157 -8.38 -7.95 9.83
N PRO A 158 -9.26 -7.23 10.54
CA PRO A 158 -10.60 -7.70 10.82
C PRO A 158 -11.41 -7.87 9.53
N LYS A 159 -12.38 -8.77 9.52
CA LYS A 159 -13.15 -9.15 8.31
C LYS A 159 -13.92 -7.97 7.71
N PHE A 160 -14.44 -7.05 8.53
CA PHE A 160 -15.14 -5.86 8.04
C PHE A 160 -14.26 -5.00 7.12
N ALA A 161 -12.94 -5.03 7.31
CA ALA A 161 -11.99 -4.28 6.51
C ALA A 161 -11.92 -4.73 5.03
N PHE A 162 -12.51 -5.88 4.71
CA PHE A 162 -12.68 -6.34 3.34
C PHE A 162 -13.98 -5.82 2.70
N GLY A 163 -14.84 -5.10 3.42
CA GLY A 163 -15.97 -4.39 2.87
C GLY A 163 -15.56 -3.14 2.08
N PHE A 164 -16.54 -2.46 1.52
CA PHE A 164 -16.33 -1.21 0.82
C PHE A 164 -16.27 -0.04 1.81
N GLY A 165 -15.38 0.90 1.57
CA GLY A 165 -15.21 2.11 2.37
C GLY A 165 -15.32 3.39 1.53
N GLN A 166 -15.96 4.42 2.09
CA GLN A 166 -16.00 5.75 1.54
C GLN A 166 -15.11 6.70 2.32
N SER A 167 -14.36 7.51 1.62
CA SER A 167 -13.45 8.51 2.17
C SER A 167 -13.47 9.78 1.33
N ARG A 168 -13.26 10.91 1.99
CA ARG A 168 -13.00 12.20 1.37
C ARG A 168 -12.25 13.11 2.34
N TRP A 169 -11.22 13.78 1.89
CA TRP A 169 -10.70 14.93 2.61
C TRP A 169 -11.74 16.06 2.52
N GLY A 170 -12.41 16.35 3.65
CA GLY A 170 -13.43 17.39 3.72
C GLY A 170 -14.70 17.01 4.49
N TYR A 171 -14.82 15.80 5.06
CA TYR A 171 -15.88 15.49 6.03
C TYR A 171 -15.51 16.10 7.38
N LYS A 172 -16.15 17.20 7.77
CA LYS A 172 -15.75 18.06 8.90
C LYS A 172 -16.62 17.93 10.13
N THR A 173 -17.81 17.33 9.98
CA THR A 173 -18.82 17.27 11.05
C THR A 173 -19.46 15.88 11.09
N LYS A 174 -20.01 15.50 12.25
CA LYS A 174 -20.82 14.28 12.40
C LYS A 174 -21.92 14.20 11.35
N GLU A 175 -22.51 15.34 10.95
CA GLU A 175 -23.58 15.42 9.97
C GLU A 175 -23.08 15.05 8.55
N ASP A 176 -21.84 15.40 8.19
CA ASP A 176 -21.26 14.97 6.92
C ASP A 176 -21.20 13.44 6.84
N PHE A 177 -20.77 12.79 7.91
CA PHE A 177 -20.74 11.32 8.00
C PHE A 177 -22.12 10.69 7.94
N ARG A 178 -23.12 11.29 8.64
CA ARG A 178 -24.50 10.83 8.56
C ARG A 178 -25.05 10.94 7.15
N LYS A 179 -24.81 12.07 6.47
CA LYS A 179 -25.21 12.29 5.06
C LYS A 179 -24.62 11.22 4.15
N VAL A 180 -23.34 10.91 4.31
CA VAL A 180 -22.67 9.84 3.54
C VAL A 180 -23.33 8.48 3.82
N ALA A 181 -23.47 8.12 5.08
CA ALA A 181 -24.09 6.87 5.49
C ALA A 181 -25.53 6.74 4.95
N ASP A 182 -26.32 7.81 5.04
CA ASP A 182 -27.69 7.86 4.53
C ASP A 182 -27.70 7.70 3.00
N GLY A 183 -26.82 8.39 2.28
CA GLY A 183 -26.72 8.31 0.84
C GLY A 183 -26.45 6.89 0.34
N TYR A 184 -25.57 6.16 0.98
CA TYR A 184 -25.28 4.76 0.65
C TYR A 184 -26.46 3.83 1.02
N ARG A 185 -26.99 3.91 2.25
CA ARG A 185 -28.10 3.05 2.72
C ARG A 185 -29.40 3.26 1.96
N GLN A 186 -29.79 4.53 1.71
CA GLN A 186 -31.02 4.83 0.94
C GLN A 186 -30.98 4.33 -0.50
N ASN A 187 -29.78 4.21 -1.07
CA ASN A 187 -29.57 3.68 -2.42
C ASN A 187 -29.19 2.19 -2.44
N HIS A 188 -29.21 1.52 -1.29
CA HIS A 188 -28.83 0.11 -1.16
C HIS A 188 -27.45 -0.21 -1.75
N ILE A 189 -26.50 0.73 -1.62
CA ILE A 189 -25.11 0.51 -1.98
C ILE A 189 -24.36 0.00 -0.75
N PRO A 190 -23.70 -1.15 -0.82
CA PRO A 190 -22.99 -1.70 0.34
C PRO A 190 -21.92 -0.75 0.88
N LEU A 191 -21.77 -0.69 2.21
CA LEU A 191 -20.78 0.14 2.89
C LEU A 191 -20.45 -0.41 4.27
N ASP A 192 -19.18 -0.56 4.61
CA ASP A 192 -18.70 -1.01 5.94
C ASP A 192 -17.92 0.05 6.69
N MET A 193 -17.29 1.00 5.98
CA MET A 193 -16.39 1.98 6.58
C MET A 193 -16.63 3.37 6.02
N ILE A 194 -16.51 4.38 6.89
CA ILE A 194 -16.30 5.76 6.48
C ILE A 194 -15.00 6.24 7.15
N TYR A 195 -14.09 6.75 6.32
CA TYR A 195 -12.81 7.21 6.80
C TYR A 195 -12.89 8.65 7.28
N MET A 196 -12.20 8.94 8.38
CA MET A 196 -12.08 10.29 8.95
C MET A 196 -10.71 10.83 8.56
N ASP A 197 -10.70 11.84 7.69
CA ASP A 197 -9.51 12.57 7.30
C ASP A 197 -9.18 13.65 8.33
N ILE A 198 -8.12 14.44 8.16
CA ILE A 198 -7.54 15.35 9.15
C ILE A 198 -8.52 16.32 9.80
N ASP A 199 -9.66 16.63 9.17
CA ASP A 199 -10.65 17.60 9.65
C ASP A 199 -11.42 17.16 10.92
N TYR A 200 -11.32 15.90 11.37
CA TYR A 200 -11.92 15.48 12.64
C TYR A 200 -11.11 15.94 13.87
N MET A 201 -9.83 16.24 13.67
CA MET A 201 -8.92 16.66 14.73
C MET A 201 -9.13 18.14 15.12
N ASP A 202 -8.84 18.49 16.36
CA ASP A 202 -8.70 19.90 16.76
C ASP A 202 -7.43 20.50 16.16
N SER A 203 -7.60 21.38 15.17
CA SER A 203 -6.49 22.09 14.53
C SER A 203 -5.38 21.14 13.99
N TYR A 204 -5.78 19.98 13.48
CA TYR A 204 -4.93 18.92 12.94
C TYR A 204 -3.94 18.33 13.96
N LYS A 205 -4.28 18.36 15.24
CA LYS A 205 -3.51 17.72 16.32
C LYS A 205 -3.91 16.26 16.46
N ASP A 206 -2.96 15.34 16.28
CA ASP A 206 -3.20 13.91 16.47
C ASP A 206 -3.76 13.60 17.86
N PHE A 207 -4.63 12.57 17.93
CA PHE A 207 -5.25 12.13 19.19
C PHE A 207 -6.09 13.22 19.88
N THR A 208 -6.71 14.12 19.11
CA THR A 208 -7.68 15.09 19.58
C THR A 208 -8.96 15.02 18.75
N LEU A 209 -10.00 15.65 19.23
CA LEU A 209 -11.28 15.79 18.51
C LEU A 209 -11.64 17.27 18.42
N SER A 210 -12.08 17.70 17.22
CA SER A 210 -12.61 19.04 17.07
C SER A 210 -13.97 19.18 17.78
N GLU A 211 -14.40 20.42 18.02
CA GLU A 211 -15.70 20.72 18.64
C GLU A 211 -16.91 20.15 17.89
N ASN A 212 -16.73 19.80 16.60
CA ASN A 212 -17.76 19.18 15.76
C ASN A 212 -18.01 17.70 16.09
N PHE A 213 -17.19 17.11 16.95
CA PHE A 213 -17.25 15.69 17.35
C PHE A 213 -17.47 15.53 18.86
N ASP A 214 -18.25 16.42 19.47
CA ASP A 214 -18.76 16.24 20.83
C ASP A 214 -19.51 14.91 20.95
N ASP A 215 -19.52 14.32 22.14
CA ASP A 215 -20.09 13.00 22.39
C ASP A 215 -19.63 11.91 21.40
N PHE A 216 -18.35 11.92 21.03
CA PHE A 216 -17.75 11.03 20.02
C PHE A 216 -18.03 9.53 20.27
N PRO A 217 -17.96 9.01 21.52
CA PRO A 217 -18.30 7.60 21.77
C PRO A 217 -19.74 7.25 21.39
N GLU A 218 -20.71 8.19 21.57
CA GLU A 218 -22.09 8.00 21.15
C GLU A 218 -22.19 7.94 19.62
N PHE A 219 -21.51 8.86 18.95
CA PHE A 219 -21.46 8.89 17.50
C PHE A 219 -20.82 7.61 16.90
N VAL A 220 -19.75 7.10 17.51
CA VAL A 220 -19.14 5.81 17.10
C VAL A 220 -20.15 4.67 17.27
N ARG A 221 -20.92 4.63 18.39
CA ARG A 221 -21.96 3.62 18.60
C ARG A 221 -23.10 3.74 17.60
N GLU A 222 -23.54 4.96 17.29
CA GLU A 222 -24.55 5.24 16.25
C GLU A 222 -24.15 4.63 14.90
N MET A 223 -22.92 4.93 14.44
CA MET A 223 -22.43 4.45 13.16
C MET A 223 -22.23 2.93 13.16
N LYS A 224 -21.72 2.38 14.26
CA LYS A 224 -21.58 0.93 14.42
C LYS A 224 -22.94 0.20 14.45
N GLY A 225 -23.97 0.82 15.03
CA GLY A 225 -25.34 0.32 14.97
C GLY A 225 -25.93 0.27 13.55
N ARG A 226 -25.32 0.99 12.62
CA ARG A 226 -25.63 0.96 11.17
C ARG A 226 -24.67 0.07 10.39
N HIS A 227 -23.87 -0.76 11.06
CA HIS A 227 -22.79 -1.59 10.49
C HIS A 227 -21.73 -0.77 9.74
N ILE A 228 -21.42 0.45 10.21
CA ILE A 228 -20.40 1.32 9.64
C ILE A 228 -19.34 1.59 10.71
N ARG A 229 -18.06 1.30 10.39
CA ARG A 229 -16.92 1.62 11.24
C ARG A 229 -16.30 2.94 10.79
N LEU A 230 -15.98 3.79 11.76
CA LEU A 230 -15.24 5.02 11.52
C LEU A 230 -13.73 4.74 11.62
N ILE A 231 -12.97 5.18 10.61
CA ILE A 231 -11.52 4.87 10.48
C ILE A 231 -10.74 6.18 10.43
N PRO A 232 -10.25 6.71 11.57
CA PRO A 232 -9.51 7.97 11.62
C PRO A 232 -8.09 7.85 11.08
N ILE A 233 -7.62 8.94 10.47
CA ILE A 233 -6.23 9.18 10.10
C ILE A 233 -5.39 9.54 11.32
N ILE A 234 -4.12 9.15 11.32
CA ILE A 234 -3.08 9.65 12.21
C ILE A 234 -1.89 10.07 11.36
N ASP A 235 -1.46 11.32 11.53
CA ASP A 235 -0.31 11.90 10.84
C ASP A 235 0.99 11.72 11.62
N ALA A 236 2.12 12.09 11.01
CA ALA A 236 3.42 11.97 11.65
C ALA A 236 3.82 13.21 12.48
N GLY A 237 3.24 14.37 12.22
CA GLY A 237 3.67 15.66 12.77
C GLY A 237 2.90 16.09 14.01
N VAL A 238 3.56 16.17 15.16
CA VAL A 238 2.98 16.66 16.42
C VAL A 238 3.10 18.17 16.50
N LYS A 239 1.97 18.88 16.52
CA LYS A 239 1.90 20.35 16.59
C LYS A 239 2.64 20.92 17.81
N ILE A 240 3.41 21.97 17.60
CA ILE A 240 4.05 22.74 18.68
C ILE A 240 3.02 23.68 19.29
N GLU A 241 2.38 23.25 20.36
CA GLU A 241 1.34 24.04 21.03
C GLU A 241 1.31 23.76 22.53
N LYS A 242 1.40 24.85 23.33
CA LYS A 242 1.31 24.76 24.80
C LYS A 242 -0.10 24.31 25.21
N GLY A 243 -0.17 23.37 26.14
CA GLY A 243 -1.44 22.78 26.61
C GLY A 243 -1.90 21.57 25.79
N TYR A 244 -1.17 21.22 24.74
CA TYR A 244 -1.37 19.99 24.02
C TYR A 244 -0.50 18.87 24.64
N ASP A 245 -1.13 17.90 25.27
CA ASP A 245 -0.49 16.88 26.10
C ASP A 245 0.55 16.03 25.34
N VAL A 246 0.26 15.64 24.10
CA VAL A 246 1.19 14.88 23.27
C VAL A 246 2.47 15.67 23.01
N TYR A 247 2.36 16.97 22.73
CA TYR A 247 3.51 17.86 22.59
C TYR A 247 4.29 17.99 23.91
N GLU A 248 3.61 18.30 25.01
CA GLU A 248 4.28 18.54 26.30
C GLU A 248 4.99 17.27 26.82
N GLU A 249 4.35 16.10 26.72
CA GLU A 249 4.97 14.84 27.09
C GLU A 249 6.18 14.49 26.20
N GLY A 250 6.04 14.72 24.88
CA GLY A 250 7.13 14.48 23.93
C GLY A 250 8.38 15.30 24.23
N VAL A 251 8.19 16.61 24.51
CA VAL A 251 9.28 17.52 24.93
C VAL A 251 9.87 17.08 26.26
N GLN A 252 9.03 16.85 27.27
CA GLN A 252 9.47 16.48 28.61
C GLN A 252 10.32 15.22 28.62
N ASN A 253 9.97 14.23 27.80
CA ASN A 253 10.65 12.94 27.74
C ASN A 253 11.69 12.85 26.62
N ARG A 254 11.88 13.91 25.83
CA ARG A 254 12.79 13.96 24.67
C ARG A 254 12.48 12.86 23.64
N TYR A 255 11.20 12.74 23.28
CA TYR A 255 10.70 11.74 22.35
C TYR A 255 10.59 12.24 20.91
N PHE A 256 11.03 13.45 20.62
CA PHE A 256 11.07 14.01 19.28
C PHE A 256 12.46 13.87 18.63
N CYS A 257 12.48 13.84 17.30
CA CYS A 257 13.71 13.90 16.51
C CYS A 257 14.46 15.19 16.80
N GLN A 258 15.77 15.11 16.94
CA GLN A 258 16.61 16.22 17.38
C GLN A 258 17.57 16.68 16.31
N ARG A 259 17.94 17.96 16.33
CA ARG A 259 19.07 18.48 15.58
C ARG A 259 20.41 17.94 16.11
N GLU A 260 21.49 18.29 15.44
CA GLU A 260 22.83 17.90 15.85
C GLU A 260 23.21 18.44 17.24
N ASP A 261 22.78 19.65 17.58
CA ASP A 261 23.01 20.31 18.87
C ASP A 261 22.13 19.78 20.01
N GLY A 262 21.20 18.86 19.72
CA GLY A 262 20.28 18.27 20.69
C GLY A 262 19.00 19.05 20.93
N SER A 263 18.77 20.15 20.22
CA SER A 263 17.47 20.83 20.19
C SER A 263 16.48 20.05 19.31
N ASP A 264 15.17 20.18 19.57
CA ASP A 264 14.15 19.50 18.79
C ASP A 264 14.08 20.08 17.38
N PHE A 265 13.97 19.20 16.37
CA PHE A 265 13.80 19.60 14.98
C PHE A 265 12.41 20.16 14.75
N ILE A 266 12.32 21.25 13.98
CA ILE A 266 11.07 21.93 13.64
C ILE A 266 10.86 21.91 12.14
N ALA A 267 9.71 21.37 11.73
CA ALA A 267 9.24 21.42 10.36
C ALA A 267 7.74 21.76 10.33
N ALA A 268 7.21 22.04 9.16
CA ALA A 268 5.79 22.30 8.99
C ALA A 268 5.12 21.20 8.18
N VAL A 269 3.94 20.78 8.65
CA VAL A 269 2.93 20.00 7.95
C VAL A 269 1.55 20.61 8.22
N TRP A 270 0.47 19.84 8.12
CA TRP A 270 -0.90 20.38 8.23
C TRP A 270 -1.17 21.25 9.46
N PRO A 271 -0.73 20.91 10.70
CA PRO A 271 -0.99 21.77 11.87
C PRO A 271 -0.08 23.01 11.95
N GLY A 272 0.81 23.23 11.01
CA GLY A 272 1.85 24.27 11.04
C GLY A 272 3.17 23.75 11.62
N ASP A 273 3.83 24.50 12.47
CA ASP A 273 5.09 24.08 13.09
C ASP A 273 4.90 22.84 13.97
N THR A 274 5.70 21.81 13.70
CA THR A 274 5.63 20.50 14.34
C THR A 274 7.00 19.98 14.75
N HIS A 275 6.97 19.01 15.66
CA HIS A 275 8.04 18.06 15.89
C HIS A 275 7.64 16.68 15.36
N PHE A 276 8.60 15.90 14.89
CA PHE A 276 8.39 14.50 14.51
C PHE A 276 8.76 13.57 15.67
N PRO A 277 7.84 12.65 16.09
CA PRO A 277 8.18 11.60 17.04
C PRO A 277 9.39 10.77 16.57
N ASP A 278 10.31 10.49 17.46
CA ASP A 278 11.45 9.61 17.18
C ASP A 278 11.02 8.14 17.26
N VAL A 279 10.22 7.70 16.30
CA VAL A 279 9.64 6.35 16.28
C VAL A 279 10.68 5.23 16.10
N LEU A 280 11.93 5.56 15.75
CA LEU A 280 13.03 4.62 15.73
C LEU A 280 13.60 4.39 17.14
N ASN A 281 13.37 5.30 18.09
CA ASN A 281 13.65 5.13 19.50
C ASN A 281 12.55 4.25 20.13
N PRO A 282 12.87 3.09 20.71
CA PRO A 282 11.87 2.17 21.27
C PRO A 282 10.95 2.79 22.33
N ASN A 283 11.46 3.72 23.15
CA ASN A 283 10.66 4.39 24.17
C ASN A 283 9.68 5.41 23.55
N ALA A 284 10.15 6.20 22.59
CA ALA A 284 9.31 7.16 21.89
C ALA A 284 8.26 6.43 21.00
N ARG A 285 8.65 5.33 20.35
CA ARG A 285 7.72 4.47 19.59
C ARG A 285 6.62 3.91 20.49
N LYS A 286 6.99 3.38 21.67
CA LYS A 286 5.99 2.89 22.63
C LYS A 286 5.05 4.00 23.09
N TRP A 287 5.59 5.17 23.44
CA TRP A 287 4.80 6.33 23.85
C TRP A 287 3.81 6.78 22.76
N PHE A 288 4.27 6.95 21.52
CA PHE A 288 3.42 7.36 20.41
C PHE A 288 2.33 6.31 20.12
N GLY A 289 2.69 5.03 20.13
CA GLY A 289 1.74 3.93 19.96
C GLY A 289 0.68 3.90 21.08
N ASP A 290 1.07 4.15 22.32
CA ASP A 290 0.11 4.17 23.45
C ASP A 290 -0.94 5.28 23.33
N LYS A 291 -0.71 6.33 22.52
CA LYS A 291 -1.69 7.41 22.24
C LYS A 291 -2.91 6.93 21.42
N TYR A 292 -2.78 5.87 20.62
CA TYR A 292 -3.92 5.27 19.89
C TYR A 292 -5.04 4.83 20.84
N ARG A 293 -4.72 4.57 22.13
CA ARG A 293 -5.68 4.22 23.17
C ARG A 293 -6.79 5.28 23.31
N PHE A 294 -6.48 6.57 23.13
CA PHE A 294 -7.46 7.65 23.19
C PHE A 294 -8.67 7.40 22.28
N LEU A 295 -8.45 6.88 21.07
CA LEU A 295 -9.53 6.60 20.11
C LEU A 295 -10.09 5.19 20.27
N THR A 296 -9.25 4.18 20.57
CA THR A 296 -9.76 2.81 20.78
C THR A 296 -10.69 2.68 21.99
N GLU A 297 -10.45 3.42 23.06
CA GLU A 297 -11.35 3.48 24.24
C GLU A 297 -12.71 4.12 23.91
N GLN A 298 -12.78 4.89 22.82
CA GLN A 298 -14.01 5.47 22.30
C GLN A 298 -14.73 4.57 21.28
N GLY A 299 -14.21 3.36 21.03
CA GLY A 299 -14.83 2.34 20.18
C GLY A 299 -14.29 2.26 18.76
N ILE A 300 -13.21 2.98 18.43
CA ILE A 300 -12.53 2.88 17.14
C ILE A 300 -11.81 1.54 17.02
N GLU A 301 -11.96 0.89 15.87
CA GLU A 301 -11.46 -0.45 15.57
C GLU A 301 -10.46 -0.48 14.41
N GLY A 302 -10.07 0.68 13.91
CA GLY A 302 -9.11 0.79 12.81
C GLY A 302 -8.62 2.19 12.57
N PHE A 303 -7.47 2.28 11.88
CA PHE A 303 -6.73 3.52 11.63
C PHE A 303 -6.03 3.47 10.28
N TRP A 304 -5.65 4.64 9.78
CA TRP A 304 -4.72 4.78 8.67
C TRP A 304 -3.67 5.84 9.01
N ASN A 305 -2.39 5.50 8.76
CA ASN A 305 -1.26 6.39 9.00
C ASN A 305 -0.85 7.09 7.72
N ASP A 306 -0.75 8.40 7.78
CA ASP A 306 -0.39 9.25 6.65
C ASP A 306 0.80 10.15 6.96
N MET A 307 1.33 10.83 5.96
CA MET A 307 2.41 11.82 6.04
C MET A 307 3.71 11.27 6.65
N ASN A 308 3.94 9.97 6.59
CA ASN A 308 4.97 9.27 7.36
C ASN A 308 6.17 8.74 6.57
N GLU A 309 6.53 9.41 5.49
CA GLU A 309 7.84 9.26 4.80
C GLU A 309 9.03 9.71 5.68
N PRO A 310 9.00 10.76 6.53
CA PRO A 310 7.93 11.72 6.82
C PRO A 310 7.85 12.85 5.80
N ALA A 311 6.63 13.25 5.43
CA ALA A 311 6.41 14.40 4.59
C ALA A 311 6.74 15.70 5.34
N ILE A 312 7.39 16.63 4.65
CA ILE A 312 7.79 17.96 5.17
C ILE A 312 7.39 19.01 4.14
N PHE A 313 6.55 19.97 4.50
CA PHE A 313 6.25 21.10 3.63
C PHE A 313 7.43 22.07 3.56
N TYR A 314 8.06 22.31 4.68
CA TYR A 314 9.35 23.03 4.83
C TYR A 314 9.87 22.83 6.25
N SER A 315 11.20 22.84 6.40
CA SER A 315 11.82 23.02 7.72
C SER A 315 11.90 24.49 8.06
N LYS A 316 12.07 24.81 9.35
CA LYS A 316 12.31 26.19 9.79
C LYS A 316 13.55 26.77 9.09
N GLU A 317 14.63 26.02 9.03
CA GLU A 317 15.89 26.39 8.38
C GLU A 317 15.71 26.59 6.87
N GLY A 318 15.06 25.66 6.18
CA GLY A 318 14.78 25.75 4.74
C GLY A 318 13.96 26.99 4.37
N LEU A 319 12.95 27.31 5.22
CA LEU A 319 12.14 28.53 5.04
C LEU A 319 12.95 29.81 5.29
N ASP A 320 13.81 29.84 6.31
CA ASP A 320 14.66 31.00 6.62
C ASP A 320 15.68 31.21 5.51
N GLU A 321 16.28 30.16 4.96
CA GLU A 321 17.15 30.22 3.77
C GLU A 321 16.41 30.76 2.53
N ALA A 322 15.17 30.32 2.29
CA ALA A 322 14.37 30.82 1.17
C ALA A 322 14.02 32.31 1.33
N LYS A 323 13.67 32.76 2.54
CA LYS A 323 13.42 34.16 2.84
C LYS A 323 14.67 35.02 2.63
N GLU A 324 15.83 34.55 3.08
CA GLU A 324 17.09 35.26 2.89
C GLU A 324 17.46 35.37 1.41
N LEU A 325 17.28 34.30 0.64
CA LEU A 325 17.51 34.33 -0.82
C LEU A 325 16.56 35.33 -1.50
N ALA A 326 15.28 35.36 -1.09
CA ALA A 326 14.31 36.31 -1.62
C ALA A 326 14.66 37.76 -1.26
N ARG A 327 15.14 38.04 -0.02
CA ARG A 327 15.63 39.35 0.40
C ARG A 327 16.81 39.80 -0.44
N ARG A 328 17.84 38.96 -0.59
CA ARG A 328 19.02 39.25 -1.39
C ARG A 328 18.68 39.55 -2.87
N PHE A 329 17.73 38.79 -3.42
CA PHE A 329 17.21 39.04 -4.76
C PHE A 329 16.50 40.43 -4.85
N ALA A 330 15.64 40.74 -3.87
CA ALA A 330 14.93 42.02 -3.83
C ALA A 330 15.89 43.22 -3.68
N ASP A 331 16.97 43.08 -2.90
CA ASP A 331 17.97 44.09 -2.67
C ASP A 331 18.97 44.21 -3.87
N GLY A 332 18.89 43.33 -4.85
CA GLY A 332 19.74 43.31 -6.02
C GLY A 332 21.16 42.77 -5.76
N GLU A 333 21.37 42.07 -4.63
CA GLU A 333 22.70 41.52 -4.27
C GLU A 333 23.10 40.35 -5.18
N ASP A 334 22.15 39.58 -5.68
CA ASP A 334 22.37 38.38 -6.51
C ASP A 334 22.19 38.65 -8.03
N GLY A 335 22.27 39.88 -8.42
CA GLY A 335 22.13 40.32 -9.81
C GLY A 335 20.70 40.77 -10.15
N ARG A 336 20.59 41.68 -11.07
CA ARG A 336 19.32 42.14 -11.63
C ARG A 336 18.92 41.26 -12.80
N TRP A 337 17.64 41.18 -13.05
CA TRP A 337 17.15 40.62 -14.32
C TRP A 337 17.66 41.47 -15.47
N ASP A 338 18.70 41.00 -16.15
CA ASP A 338 19.31 41.64 -17.32
C ASP A 338 19.18 40.78 -18.60
N GLY A 339 18.09 40.06 -18.70
CA GLY A 339 17.80 39.16 -19.81
C GLY A 339 18.04 37.69 -19.47
N ALA A 340 18.42 36.85 -20.44
CA ALA A 340 18.52 35.40 -20.33
C ALA A 340 19.53 34.86 -19.28
N GLY A 341 20.25 35.75 -18.58
CA GLY A 341 21.30 35.40 -17.61
C GLY A 341 20.94 35.62 -16.13
N SER A 342 19.69 35.95 -15.79
CA SER A 342 19.34 36.20 -14.39
C SER A 342 19.31 34.92 -13.56
N VAL A 343 20.42 34.65 -12.89
CA VAL A 343 20.56 33.46 -12.02
C VAL A 343 19.67 33.56 -10.81
N GLY A 344 19.48 34.76 -10.22
CA GLY A 344 18.73 34.97 -8.99
C GLY A 344 17.25 34.51 -9.04
N VAL A 345 16.51 34.79 -10.13
CA VAL A 345 15.12 34.36 -10.30
C VAL A 345 15.01 32.83 -10.37
N TRP A 346 15.89 32.18 -11.08
CA TRP A 346 15.90 30.73 -11.21
C TRP A 346 16.28 30.07 -9.88
N GLN A 347 17.31 30.56 -9.19
CA GLN A 347 17.73 30.05 -7.89
C GLN A 347 16.61 30.20 -6.85
N MET A 348 15.91 31.35 -6.82
CA MET A 348 14.77 31.56 -5.94
C MET A 348 13.62 30.60 -6.28
N GLY A 349 13.30 30.45 -7.57
CA GLY A 349 12.28 29.51 -8.02
C GLY A 349 12.61 28.05 -7.68
N ASP A 350 13.86 27.65 -7.85
CA ASP A 350 14.33 26.31 -7.49
C ASP A 350 14.30 26.09 -5.97
N LYS A 351 14.73 27.07 -5.17
CA LYS A 351 14.67 26.99 -3.71
C LYS A 351 13.22 26.84 -3.21
N LEU A 352 12.29 27.64 -3.75
CA LEU A 352 10.88 27.53 -3.38
C LEU A 352 10.27 26.16 -3.75
N ARG A 353 10.59 25.63 -4.93
CA ARG A 353 10.13 24.30 -5.35
C ARG A 353 10.74 23.17 -4.52
N SER A 354 11.97 23.34 -4.04
CA SER A 354 12.69 22.34 -3.25
C SER A 354 12.46 22.44 -1.74
N LEU A 355 11.55 23.29 -1.27
CA LEU A 355 11.21 23.36 0.17
C LEU A 355 10.52 22.09 0.64
N ALA A 356 9.57 21.59 -0.15
CA ALA A 356 8.84 20.38 0.22
C ALA A 356 9.72 19.14 0.04
N ASN A 357 9.74 18.29 1.06
CA ASN A 357 10.45 17.01 1.09
C ASN A 357 11.94 17.13 0.68
N SER A 358 12.57 18.22 1.16
CA SER A 358 13.97 18.52 0.80
C SER A 358 14.94 17.46 1.34
N PRO A 359 15.80 16.87 0.50
CA PRO A 359 16.87 15.98 0.97
C PRO A 359 17.82 16.64 1.96
N GLU A 360 17.96 17.99 1.91
CA GLU A 360 18.75 18.74 2.87
C GLU A 360 18.08 18.72 4.26
N ASP A 361 16.78 18.83 4.33
CA ASP A 361 16.04 18.78 5.59
C ASP A 361 16.16 17.41 6.26
N TYR A 362 16.13 16.32 5.49
CA TYR A 362 16.36 14.97 5.99
C TYR A 362 17.78 14.75 6.56
N ARG A 363 18.73 15.62 6.28
CA ARG A 363 20.09 15.63 6.86
C ARG A 363 20.20 16.47 8.12
N ARG A 364 19.17 17.23 8.50
CA ARG A 364 19.20 18.18 9.63
C ARG A 364 18.74 17.56 10.95
N PHE A 365 18.14 16.38 10.93
CA PHE A 365 17.66 15.76 12.15
C PHE A 365 18.10 14.31 12.31
N TYR A 366 18.01 13.86 13.55
CA TYR A 366 18.61 12.62 14.04
C TYR A 366 17.64 11.84 14.91
N HIS A 367 17.81 10.53 14.90
CA HIS A 367 17.14 9.56 15.74
C HIS A 367 18.08 9.07 16.85
N ASN A 368 17.51 8.66 17.99
CA ASN A 368 18.22 7.95 19.04
C ASN A 368 17.89 6.46 18.95
N ILE A 369 18.73 5.71 18.28
CA ILE A 369 18.57 4.25 18.12
C ILE A 369 19.52 3.56 19.12
N ASP A 370 18.95 2.97 20.17
CA ASP A 370 19.70 2.28 21.22
C ASP A 370 20.87 3.12 21.81
N GLY A 371 20.63 4.40 22.03
CA GLY A 371 21.62 5.34 22.56
C GLY A 371 22.60 5.89 21.52
N LYS A 372 22.49 5.49 20.27
CA LYS A 372 23.29 6.03 19.16
C LYS A 372 22.50 7.09 18.39
N LYS A 373 23.16 8.22 18.14
CA LYS A 373 22.60 9.29 17.31
C LYS A 373 22.82 8.96 15.83
N VAL A 374 21.72 8.71 15.11
CA VAL A 374 21.73 8.35 13.68
C VAL A 374 20.99 9.42 12.89
N ARG A 375 21.64 9.98 11.84
CA ARG A 375 21.03 11.00 11.00
C ARG A 375 19.90 10.39 10.16
N HIS A 376 18.80 11.13 10.01
CA HIS A 376 17.58 10.62 9.40
C HIS A 376 17.76 10.10 7.97
N ASP A 377 18.53 10.79 7.12
CA ASP A 377 18.79 10.35 5.73
C ASP A 377 19.42 8.95 5.62
N LYS A 378 20.06 8.45 6.71
CA LYS A 378 20.63 7.09 6.76
C LYS A 378 19.60 6.02 7.12
N VAL A 379 18.43 6.42 7.59
CA VAL A 379 17.34 5.54 8.06
C VAL A 379 15.97 5.97 7.58
N HIS A 380 15.95 6.85 6.57
CA HIS A 380 14.75 7.51 6.05
C HIS A 380 13.59 6.52 5.78
N ASN A 381 13.86 5.42 5.09
CA ASN A 381 12.86 4.44 4.70
C ASN A 381 12.23 3.66 5.89
N LEU A 382 12.78 3.80 7.10
CA LEU A 382 12.26 3.12 8.30
C LEU A 382 11.23 3.93 9.08
N TYR A 383 11.01 5.21 8.75
CA TYR A 383 10.14 6.08 9.56
C TYR A 383 8.69 5.58 9.55
N GLY A 384 8.07 5.45 8.37
CA GLY A 384 6.70 4.95 8.22
C GLY A 384 6.53 3.52 8.75
N PHE A 385 7.53 2.66 8.54
CA PHE A 385 7.55 1.33 9.14
C PHE A 385 7.42 1.40 10.67
N ASN A 386 8.27 2.18 11.35
CA ASN A 386 8.27 2.24 12.80
C ASN A 386 7.06 3.01 13.38
N MET A 387 6.48 3.94 12.65
CA MET A 387 5.20 4.56 13.04
C MET A 387 4.05 3.56 13.00
N THR A 388 3.97 2.74 11.95
CA THR A 388 2.97 1.67 11.85
C THR A 388 3.20 0.56 12.87
N ARG A 389 4.46 0.22 13.13
CA ARG A 389 4.86 -0.69 14.21
C ARG A 389 4.45 -0.17 15.58
N ALA A 390 4.57 1.13 15.83
CA ALA A 390 4.11 1.75 17.08
C ALA A 390 2.63 1.45 17.36
N ALA A 391 1.79 1.61 16.33
CA ALA A 391 0.37 1.27 16.41
C ALA A 391 0.14 -0.24 16.62
N GLY A 392 0.78 -1.09 15.80
CA GLY A 392 0.64 -2.54 15.90
C GLY A 392 1.06 -3.10 17.26
N GLU A 393 2.21 -2.65 17.80
CA GLU A 393 2.68 -3.02 19.14
C GLU A 393 1.72 -2.50 20.24
N ALA A 394 1.08 -1.35 20.04
CA ALA A 394 0.09 -0.82 20.97
C ALA A 394 -1.20 -1.64 20.94
N PHE A 395 -1.68 -2.06 19.78
CA PHE A 395 -2.87 -2.90 19.67
C PHE A 395 -2.70 -4.24 20.39
N GLU A 396 -1.50 -4.85 20.34
CA GLU A 396 -1.17 -6.05 21.12
C GLU A 396 -1.25 -5.80 22.64
N ARG A 397 -0.97 -4.58 23.11
CA ARG A 397 -1.09 -4.21 24.54
C ARG A 397 -2.51 -3.81 24.92
N ILE A 398 -3.31 -3.29 23.98
CA ILE A 398 -4.69 -2.85 24.21
C ILE A 398 -5.62 -4.06 24.27
N ASP A 399 -5.57 -4.93 23.26
CA ASP A 399 -6.36 -6.14 23.17
C ASP A 399 -5.60 -7.18 22.33
N PRO A 400 -4.85 -8.10 22.96
CA PRO A 400 -3.97 -9.04 22.26
C PRO A 400 -4.72 -10.06 21.40
N ASP A 401 -6.00 -10.32 21.70
CA ASP A 401 -6.81 -11.30 20.99
C ASP A 401 -7.56 -10.69 19.79
N ARG A 402 -7.66 -9.35 19.73
CA ARG A 402 -8.45 -8.64 18.74
C ARG A 402 -7.60 -8.19 17.55
N ARG A 403 -8.22 -8.22 16.35
CA ARG A 403 -7.69 -7.60 15.15
C ARG A 403 -8.14 -6.14 15.08
N PHE A 404 -7.21 -5.24 14.72
CA PHE A 404 -7.49 -3.84 14.40
C PHE A 404 -7.14 -3.58 12.94
N LEU A 405 -7.94 -2.77 12.24
CA LEU A 405 -7.56 -2.32 10.91
C LEU A 405 -6.39 -1.33 11.03
N MET A 406 -5.34 -1.57 10.24
CA MET A 406 -4.18 -0.69 10.13
C MET A 406 -3.59 -0.73 8.73
N PHE A 407 -3.40 0.41 8.13
CA PHE A 407 -2.62 0.55 6.90
C PHE A 407 -1.92 1.92 6.85
N SER A 408 -0.89 2.04 6.04
CA SER A 408 0.04 3.17 6.03
C SER A 408 0.34 3.59 4.61
N ARG A 409 0.69 4.87 4.42
CA ARG A 409 1.19 5.38 3.14
C ARG A 409 2.63 4.95 2.91
N SER A 410 3.54 5.35 3.78
CA SER A 410 4.94 4.98 3.65
C SER A 410 5.25 3.63 4.27
N SER A 411 6.16 2.88 3.64
CA SER A 411 6.45 1.50 4.03
C SER A 411 7.86 1.04 3.67
N TYR A 412 8.35 0.07 4.45
CA TYR A 412 9.58 -0.68 4.20
C TYR A 412 9.32 -2.17 4.47
N ILE A 413 10.19 -3.06 3.94
CA ILE A 413 10.11 -4.51 4.21
C ILE A 413 10.10 -4.76 5.72
N GLY A 414 9.15 -5.56 6.18
CA GLY A 414 8.92 -5.82 7.61
C GLY A 414 7.69 -5.12 8.17
N MET A 415 7.29 -3.95 7.65
CA MET A 415 6.07 -3.26 8.07
C MET A 415 4.81 -4.09 7.81
N HIS A 416 4.83 -4.92 6.76
CA HIS A 416 3.73 -5.81 6.40
C HIS A 416 3.26 -6.77 7.50
N ARG A 417 4.00 -6.88 8.61
CA ARG A 417 3.61 -7.63 9.81
C ARG A 417 2.64 -6.86 10.71
N TYR A 418 2.62 -5.53 10.59
CA TYR A 418 1.89 -4.62 11.48
C TYR A 418 0.70 -3.94 10.79
N GLY A 419 0.71 -3.86 9.49
CA GLY A 419 -0.36 -3.21 8.72
C GLY A 419 -0.24 -3.46 7.21
N GLY A 420 -1.29 -3.05 6.49
CA GLY A 420 -1.29 -2.96 5.04
C GLY A 420 -0.76 -1.63 4.54
N ILE A 421 -0.96 -1.38 3.25
CA ILE A 421 -0.66 -0.10 2.60
C ILE A 421 -1.77 0.28 1.62
N TRP A 422 -1.91 1.59 1.34
CA TRP A 422 -2.49 2.03 0.09
C TRP A 422 -1.41 2.71 -0.76
N THR A 423 -1.64 2.81 -2.05
CA THR A 423 -0.64 3.31 -3.01
C THR A 423 -0.56 4.84 -3.06
N GLY A 424 -1.00 5.52 -2.00
CA GLY A 424 -0.91 6.97 -1.82
C GLY A 424 -1.82 7.78 -2.73
N ASP A 425 -1.48 9.05 -2.88
CA ASP A 425 -2.25 10.07 -3.58
C ASP A 425 -2.14 9.92 -5.10
N ASN A 426 -2.93 9.03 -5.68
CA ASN A 426 -3.01 8.88 -7.12
C ASN A 426 -3.90 9.97 -7.77
N LYS A 427 -4.00 9.98 -9.08
CA LYS A 427 -4.87 10.89 -9.85
C LYS A 427 -6.03 10.13 -10.50
N SER A 428 -7.12 10.85 -10.80
CA SER A 428 -8.25 10.34 -11.59
C SER A 428 -7.85 10.19 -13.06
N TRP A 429 -6.90 9.27 -13.33
CA TRP A 429 -6.33 8.99 -14.64
C TRP A 429 -6.39 7.50 -14.99
N TRP A 430 -6.64 7.21 -16.26
CA TRP A 430 -6.67 5.84 -16.77
C TRP A 430 -5.33 5.13 -16.62
N SER A 431 -4.22 5.87 -16.81
CA SER A 431 -2.87 5.34 -16.57
C SER A 431 -2.64 4.91 -15.12
N HIS A 432 -3.27 5.59 -14.15
CA HIS A 432 -3.16 5.22 -12.74
C HIS A 432 -3.99 3.98 -12.39
N LEU A 433 -5.14 3.76 -13.05
CA LEU A 433 -5.87 2.50 -12.94
C LEU A 433 -5.00 1.32 -13.39
N LEU A 434 -4.35 1.43 -14.55
CA LEU A 434 -3.45 0.39 -15.07
C LEU A 434 -2.21 0.22 -14.19
N LEU A 435 -1.61 1.32 -13.71
CA LEU A 435 -0.47 1.27 -12.81
C LEU A 435 -0.79 0.50 -11.53
N ASN A 436 -1.94 0.78 -10.91
CA ASN A 436 -2.38 0.08 -9.70
C ASN A 436 -2.57 -1.43 -9.95
N LEU A 437 -3.18 -1.83 -11.05
CA LEU A 437 -3.30 -3.23 -11.42
C LEU A 437 -1.93 -3.93 -11.51
N LYS A 438 -0.96 -3.31 -12.18
CA LYS A 438 0.38 -3.88 -12.37
C LYS A 438 1.23 -3.89 -11.10
N MET A 439 0.93 -3.02 -10.14
CA MET A 439 1.67 -2.92 -8.87
C MET A 439 1.28 -4.01 -7.86
N LEU A 440 0.04 -4.48 -7.88
CA LEU A 440 -0.51 -5.44 -6.91
C LEU A 440 0.36 -6.70 -6.70
N PRO A 441 0.81 -7.43 -7.73
CA PRO A 441 1.61 -8.62 -7.50
C PRO A 441 2.98 -8.31 -6.93
N SER A 442 3.59 -7.18 -7.31
CA SER A 442 4.88 -6.75 -6.76
C SER A 442 4.80 -6.43 -5.26
N LEU A 443 3.72 -5.79 -4.82
CA LEU A 443 3.44 -5.55 -3.41
C LEU A 443 3.26 -6.85 -2.63
N ASN A 444 2.52 -7.80 -3.19
CA ASN A 444 2.32 -9.11 -2.56
C ASN A 444 3.64 -9.90 -2.44
N MET A 445 4.53 -9.83 -3.45
CA MET A 445 5.87 -10.43 -3.36
C MET A 445 6.67 -9.88 -2.19
N CYS A 446 6.45 -8.63 -1.81
CA CYS A 446 7.10 -7.95 -0.69
C CYS A 446 6.37 -8.09 0.66
N GLY A 447 5.31 -8.91 0.71
CA GLY A 447 4.58 -9.21 1.94
C GLY A 447 3.33 -8.37 2.18
N PHE A 448 3.09 -7.32 1.41
CA PHE A 448 1.92 -6.45 1.54
C PHE A 448 0.71 -7.06 0.83
N LEU A 449 -0.03 -7.89 1.53
CA LEU A 449 -1.25 -8.52 1.01
C LEU A 449 -2.46 -7.60 1.13
N TYR A 450 -2.63 -6.89 2.28
CA TYR A 450 -3.71 -5.92 2.46
C TYR A 450 -3.31 -4.61 1.78
N THR A 451 -3.74 -4.46 0.55
CA THR A 451 -3.39 -3.32 -0.31
C THR A 451 -4.53 -2.95 -1.25
N GLY A 452 -4.53 -1.70 -1.65
CA GLY A 452 -5.44 -1.11 -2.63
C GLY A 452 -5.00 0.30 -2.99
N ALA A 453 -5.74 0.92 -3.92
CA ALA A 453 -5.54 2.30 -4.34
C ALA A 453 -6.71 3.17 -3.89
N ASP A 454 -6.57 4.48 -3.99
CA ASP A 454 -7.70 5.40 -3.93
C ASP A 454 -8.53 5.22 -5.21
N LEU A 455 -9.67 4.52 -5.07
CA LEU A 455 -10.54 4.20 -6.19
C LEU A 455 -11.20 5.45 -6.73
N GLY A 456 -11.15 5.64 -8.06
CA GLY A 456 -11.56 6.85 -8.72
C GLY A 456 -10.46 7.90 -8.85
N GLY A 457 -9.41 7.81 -8.05
CA GLY A 457 -8.30 8.75 -7.94
C GLY A 457 -8.51 9.80 -6.87
N PHE A 458 -7.47 10.09 -6.08
CA PHE A 458 -7.49 11.09 -5.03
C PHE A 458 -7.49 12.51 -5.61
N GLY A 459 -6.50 12.81 -6.43
CA GLY A 459 -6.35 14.13 -7.06
C GLY A 459 -7.03 14.20 -8.42
N ALA A 460 -7.59 15.34 -8.78
CA ALA A 460 -8.38 15.64 -9.96
C ALA A 460 -9.83 15.08 -9.92
N ASP A 461 -10.65 15.52 -10.87
CA ASP A 461 -12.06 15.13 -10.97
C ASP A 461 -12.21 13.81 -11.70
N THR A 462 -12.79 12.82 -11.04
CA THR A 462 -13.10 11.55 -11.70
C THR A 462 -14.33 11.68 -12.62
N THR A 463 -14.48 10.74 -13.54
CA THR A 463 -15.70 10.56 -14.33
C THR A 463 -16.44 9.31 -13.84
N ARG A 464 -17.75 9.24 -14.14
CA ARG A 464 -18.55 8.05 -13.85
C ARG A 464 -17.90 6.76 -14.42
N GLU A 465 -17.43 6.83 -15.66
CA GLU A 465 -16.81 5.68 -16.33
C GLU A 465 -15.51 5.24 -15.62
N LEU A 466 -14.63 6.19 -15.33
CA LEU A 466 -13.36 5.90 -14.67
C LEU A 466 -13.59 5.33 -13.28
N LEU A 467 -14.51 5.91 -12.49
CA LEU A 467 -14.82 5.40 -11.15
C LEU A 467 -15.36 3.97 -11.20
N LEU A 468 -16.30 3.65 -12.11
CA LEU A 468 -16.82 2.29 -12.26
C LEU A 468 -15.71 1.29 -12.64
N ARG A 469 -14.78 1.67 -13.53
CA ARG A 469 -13.64 0.80 -13.87
C ARG A 469 -12.63 0.64 -12.72
N PHE A 470 -12.40 1.70 -11.95
CA PHE A 470 -11.62 1.59 -10.69
C PHE A 470 -12.31 0.67 -9.68
N LEU A 471 -13.63 0.81 -9.51
CA LEU A 471 -14.41 -0.06 -8.63
C LEU A 471 -14.40 -1.51 -9.10
N ALA A 472 -14.47 -1.78 -10.41
CA ALA A 472 -14.39 -3.13 -10.96
C ALA A 472 -13.06 -3.82 -10.66
N LEU A 473 -11.92 -3.08 -10.64
CA LEU A 473 -10.66 -3.57 -10.10
C LEU A 473 -10.73 -3.70 -8.59
N GLY A 474 -11.28 -2.70 -7.90
CA GLY A 474 -11.41 -2.64 -6.45
C GLY A 474 -12.22 -3.79 -5.85
N VAL A 475 -13.16 -4.38 -6.62
CA VAL A 475 -13.87 -5.62 -6.23
C VAL A 475 -12.90 -6.71 -5.77
N PHE A 476 -11.72 -6.77 -6.34
CA PHE A 476 -10.73 -7.82 -6.07
C PHE A 476 -9.63 -7.41 -5.10
N THR A 477 -9.43 -6.10 -4.84
CA THR A 477 -8.37 -5.65 -3.92
C THR A 477 -8.81 -5.81 -2.46
N PRO A 478 -7.96 -6.30 -1.56
CA PRO A 478 -8.29 -6.42 -0.14
C PRO A 478 -8.76 -5.09 0.48
N LEU A 479 -8.04 -4.00 0.27
CA LEU A 479 -8.48 -2.65 0.60
C LEU A 479 -9.32 -2.09 -0.57
N MET A 480 -10.61 -1.87 -0.34
CA MET A 480 -11.54 -1.30 -1.33
C MET A 480 -12.09 0.03 -0.81
N ARG A 481 -11.36 1.12 -1.08
CA ARG A 481 -11.67 2.47 -0.58
C ARG A 481 -11.82 3.47 -1.73
N ASN A 482 -12.98 4.11 -1.83
CA ASN A 482 -13.18 5.32 -2.63
C ASN A 482 -12.67 6.52 -1.82
N HIS A 483 -11.73 7.30 -2.36
CA HIS A 483 -11.15 8.44 -1.66
C HIS A 483 -10.85 9.58 -2.64
N SER A 484 -11.13 10.83 -2.22
CA SER A 484 -10.93 12.03 -3.03
C SER A 484 -10.44 13.22 -2.21
N ALA A 485 -9.70 14.13 -2.86
CA ALA A 485 -9.12 15.31 -2.26
C ALA A 485 -10.14 16.44 -2.07
N LEU A 486 -9.84 17.32 -1.14
CA LEU A 486 -10.55 18.61 -0.98
C LEU A 486 -10.47 19.42 -2.28
N GLY A 487 -11.61 20.01 -2.68
CA GLY A 487 -11.71 20.84 -3.88
C GLY A 487 -11.91 20.08 -5.20
N THR A 488 -11.91 18.74 -5.18
CA THR A 488 -12.30 17.93 -6.33
C THR A 488 -13.82 17.68 -6.34
N ARG A 489 -14.33 17.14 -7.46
CA ARG A 489 -15.74 16.69 -7.58
C ARG A 489 -16.11 15.74 -6.44
N GLU A 490 -17.33 15.85 -5.94
CA GLU A 490 -17.92 14.84 -5.06
C GLU A 490 -17.92 13.47 -5.76
N GLN A 491 -17.38 12.45 -5.08
CA GLN A 491 -17.06 11.15 -5.69
C GLN A 491 -17.82 9.99 -5.02
N GLU A 492 -18.71 10.31 -4.08
CA GLU A 492 -19.61 9.34 -3.48
C GLU A 492 -20.50 8.71 -4.56
N CYS A 493 -20.63 7.40 -4.58
CA CYS A 493 -21.27 6.67 -5.68
C CYS A 493 -22.71 7.09 -5.95
N TYR A 494 -23.43 7.59 -4.93
CA TYR A 494 -24.81 8.10 -5.08
C TYR A 494 -24.90 9.50 -5.69
N GLN A 495 -23.77 10.19 -5.95
CA GLN A 495 -23.73 11.49 -6.61
C GLN A 495 -23.76 11.39 -8.15
N PHE A 496 -23.62 10.19 -8.69
CA PHE A 496 -23.59 9.95 -10.12
C PHE A 496 -24.95 9.46 -10.63
N GLU A 497 -25.19 9.64 -11.92
CA GLU A 497 -26.34 9.06 -12.61
C GLU A 497 -26.24 7.54 -12.73
N ASN A 498 -27.38 6.85 -12.87
CA ASN A 498 -27.49 5.39 -12.93
C ASN A 498 -26.83 4.72 -11.71
N ILE A 499 -27.29 5.07 -10.53
CA ILE A 499 -26.78 4.61 -9.22
C ILE A 499 -26.79 3.07 -9.12
N GLU A 500 -27.73 2.42 -9.80
CA GLU A 500 -27.84 0.95 -9.87
C GLU A 500 -26.57 0.27 -10.38
N ASP A 501 -25.79 0.92 -11.26
CA ASP A 501 -24.53 0.36 -11.74
C ASP A 501 -23.49 0.29 -10.61
N PHE A 502 -23.41 1.33 -9.79
CA PHE A 502 -22.52 1.34 -8.62
C PHE A 502 -22.95 0.33 -7.56
N ARG A 503 -24.26 0.24 -7.29
CA ARG A 503 -24.83 -0.77 -6.40
C ARG A 503 -24.44 -2.18 -6.86
N HIS A 504 -24.58 -2.44 -8.15
CA HIS A 504 -24.26 -3.73 -8.73
C HIS A 504 -22.75 -4.05 -8.62
N VAL A 505 -21.89 -3.16 -9.12
CA VAL A 505 -20.43 -3.39 -9.14
C VAL A 505 -19.89 -3.60 -7.71
N ILE A 506 -20.28 -2.73 -6.76
CA ILE A 506 -19.89 -2.90 -5.35
C ILE A 506 -20.51 -4.16 -4.77
N GLY A 507 -21.78 -4.47 -5.08
CA GLY A 507 -22.46 -5.67 -4.63
C GLY A 507 -21.76 -6.97 -5.06
N VAL A 508 -21.10 -6.99 -6.22
CA VAL A 508 -20.30 -8.16 -6.64
C VAL A 508 -19.17 -8.45 -5.66
N ARG A 509 -18.56 -7.41 -5.05
CA ARG A 509 -17.56 -7.58 -3.99
C ARG A 509 -18.11 -8.47 -2.85
N TYR A 510 -19.31 -8.16 -2.35
CA TYR A 510 -19.91 -8.87 -1.23
C TYR A 510 -20.31 -10.31 -1.60
N ARG A 511 -20.71 -10.52 -2.85
CA ARG A 511 -20.94 -11.87 -3.37
C ARG A 511 -19.67 -12.72 -3.44
N LEU A 512 -18.54 -12.12 -3.75
CA LEU A 512 -17.23 -12.79 -3.88
C LEU A 512 -16.46 -12.86 -2.57
N LEU A 513 -16.85 -12.11 -1.52
CA LEU A 513 -16.09 -12.02 -0.27
C LEU A 513 -15.80 -13.39 0.37
N PRO A 514 -16.66 -14.39 0.38
CA PRO A 514 -16.31 -15.70 0.92
C PRO A 514 -15.05 -16.29 0.25
N TYR A 515 -14.93 -16.18 -1.08
CA TYR A 515 -13.75 -16.61 -1.80
C TYR A 515 -12.54 -15.69 -1.54
N LEU A 516 -12.71 -14.38 -1.69
CA LEU A 516 -11.60 -13.41 -1.60
C LEU A 516 -10.99 -13.39 -0.20
N TYR A 517 -11.81 -13.41 0.85
CA TYR A 517 -11.35 -13.50 2.23
C TYR A 517 -10.63 -14.81 2.50
N SER A 518 -11.19 -15.94 2.03
CA SER A 518 -10.55 -17.25 2.14
C SER A 518 -9.16 -17.28 1.50
N GLU A 519 -9.02 -16.77 0.28
CA GLU A 519 -7.72 -16.73 -0.41
C GLU A 519 -6.73 -15.77 0.26
N TYR A 520 -7.21 -14.64 0.79
CA TYR A 520 -6.37 -13.75 1.59
C TYR A 520 -5.81 -14.44 2.83
N MET A 521 -6.68 -15.11 3.59
CA MET A 521 -6.29 -15.82 4.81
C MET A 521 -5.31 -16.96 4.52
N LYS A 522 -5.58 -17.76 3.48
CA LYS A 522 -4.65 -18.80 3.05
C LYS A 522 -3.28 -18.24 2.65
N ALA A 523 -3.26 -17.13 1.91
CA ALA A 523 -2.02 -16.48 1.51
C ALA A 523 -1.23 -15.96 2.72
N ALA A 524 -1.90 -15.30 3.67
CA ALA A 524 -1.27 -14.77 4.87
C ALA A 524 -0.72 -15.87 5.79
N LEU A 525 -1.46 -16.98 5.94
CA LEU A 525 -1.10 -18.08 6.84
C LEU A 525 -0.01 -19.01 6.28
N ASN A 526 0.18 -19.03 4.94
CA ASN A 526 1.10 -19.97 4.27
C ASN A 526 2.28 -19.28 3.56
N ASP A 527 2.60 -18.03 3.91
CA ASP A 527 3.66 -17.25 3.26
C ASP A 527 3.48 -17.19 1.73
N ASP A 528 2.22 -17.16 1.26
CA ASP A 528 1.83 -17.16 -0.15
C ASP A 528 1.40 -15.75 -0.62
N LEU A 529 1.08 -15.60 -1.90
CA LEU A 529 0.57 -14.37 -2.49
C LEU A 529 -0.94 -14.48 -2.71
N TYR A 530 -1.63 -13.38 -2.46
CA TYR A 530 -3.03 -13.22 -2.83
C TYR A 530 -3.14 -12.92 -4.33
N PHE A 531 -2.39 -11.92 -4.83
CA PHE A 531 -2.23 -11.67 -6.26
C PHE A 531 -0.95 -12.30 -6.80
N LYS A 532 -1.06 -13.11 -7.84
CA LYS A 532 0.07 -13.77 -8.52
C LYS A 532 0.14 -13.36 -9.98
N PRO A 533 1.33 -13.08 -10.55
CA PRO A 533 1.48 -13.03 -11.99
C PRO A 533 1.08 -14.39 -12.61
N LEU A 534 0.57 -14.39 -13.84
CA LEU A 534 0.25 -15.64 -14.55
C LEU A 534 1.44 -16.60 -14.59
N ALA A 535 2.64 -16.08 -14.78
CA ALA A 535 3.89 -16.83 -14.81
C ALA A 535 4.16 -17.66 -13.55
N PHE A 536 3.62 -17.31 -12.40
CA PHE A 536 3.82 -18.07 -11.16
C PHE A 536 2.95 -19.33 -11.09
N VAL A 537 1.85 -19.34 -11.85
CA VAL A 537 0.94 -20.48 -11.96
C VAL A 537 1.23 -21.31 -13.23
N TYR A 538 1.72 -20.65 -14.27
CA TYR A 538 2.04 -21.25 -15.57
C TYR A 538 3.51 -20.99 -15.98
N PRO A 539 4.51 -21.52 -15.23
CA PRO A 539 5.93 -21.15 -15.42
C PRO A 539 6.51 -21.60 -16.77
N GLU A 540 5.93 -22.61 -17.40
CA GLU A 540 6.38 -23.11 -18.71
C GLU A 540 5.76 -22.34 -19.89
N ASP A 541 4.82 -21.47 -19.62
CA ASP A 541 4.13 -20.68 -20.65
C ASP A 541 4.84 -19.34 -20.88
N ARG A 542 5.53 -19.24 -22.01
CA ARG A 542 6.27 -18.01 -22.39
C ARG A 542 5.36 -16.80 -22.62
N MET A 543 4.10 -17.00 -23.00
CA MET A 543 3.15 -15.89 -23.15
C MET A 543 2.69 -15.40 -21.77
N ALA A 544 2.37 -16.31 -20.86
CA ALA A 544 2.02 -15.98 -19.47
C ALA A 544 3.10 -15.13 -18.78
N ALA A 545 4.39 -15.40 -19.10
CA ALA A 545 5.51 -14.62 -18.58
C ALA A 545 5.56 -13.17 -19.05
N ARG A 546 4.83 -12.81 -20.11
CA ARG A 546 4.78 -11.45 -20.71
C ARG A 546 3.49 -10.71 -20.39
N ILE A 547 2.52 -11.37 -19.76
CA ILE A 547 1.24 -10.75 -19.38
C ILE A 547 1.44 -10.02 -18.06
N GLU A 548 1.15 -8.73 -18.03
CA GLU A 548 1.33 -7.85 -16.86
C GLU A 548 0.02 -7.24 -16.36
N ASP A 549 -1.08 -7.43 -17.08
CA ASP A 549 -2.39 -6.80 -16.85
C ASP A 549 -3.52 -7.82 -16.62
N GLN A 550 -3.13 -9.05 -16.30
CA GLN A 550 -3.98 -10.14 -15.85
C GLN A 550 -3.34 -10.80 -14.63
N LEU A 551 -4.10 -11.08 -13.60
CA LEU A 551 -3.58 -11.61 -12.34
C LEU A 551 -4.38 -12.83 -11.90
N MET A 552 -3.70 -13.79 -11.27
CA MET A 552 -4.34 -14.86 -10.53
C MET A 552 -4.66 -14.42 -9.10
N ILE A 553 -5.81 -14.84 -8.58
CA ILE A 553 -6.15 -14.77 -7.16
C ILE A 553 -6.36 -16.20 -6.68
N GLY A 554 -5.55 -16.61 -5.72
CA GLY A 554 -5.47 -18.03 -5.37
C GLY A 554 -4.99 -18.89 -6.53
N ASN A 555 -5.56 -20.09 -6.64
CA ASN A 555 -5.31 -21.01 -7.73
C ASN A 555 -6.55 -21.27 -8.61
N GLU A 556 -7.65 -20.60 -8.33
CA GLU A 556 -8.95 -20.87 -8.95
C GLU A 556 -9.34 -19.83 -9.99
N ILE A 557 -9.05 -18.56 -9.78
CA ILE A 557 -9.50 -17.49 -10.68
C ILE A 557 -8.37 -16.65 -11.25
N MET A 558 -8.62 -16.15 -12.46
CA MET A 558 -7.85 -15.08 -13.09
C MET A 558 -8.74 -13.84 -13.26
N ILE A 559 -8.18 -12.66 -13.05
CA ILE A 559 -8.84 -11.37 -13.30
C ILE A 559 -8.16 -10.65 -14.47
N ALA A 560 -8.95 -9.93 -15.26
CA ALA A 560 -8.52 -9.10 -16.38
C ALA A 560 -9.41 -7.87 -16.51
N PRO A 561 -9.29 -6.88 -15.59
CA PRO A 561 -10.14 -5.69 -15.61
C PRO A 561 -9.90 -4.81 -16.84
N VAL A 562 -10.95 -4.13 -17.30
CA VAL A 562 -10.85 -3.12 -18.37
C VAL A 562 -10.27 -1.84 -17.79
N TYR A 563 -9.26 -1.29 -18.44
CA TYR A 563 -8.54 -0.09 -17.99
C TYR A 563 -8.39 1.00 -19.08
N GLU A 564 -9.12 0.86 -20.18
CA GLU A 564 -9.11 1.84 -21.27
C GLU A 564 -10.42 2.65 -21.30
N GLN A 565 -10.30 3.94 -21.54
CA GLN A 565 -11.45 4.83 -21.71
C GLN A 565 -12.32 4.40 -22.90
N ASN A 566 -13.64 4.45 -22.73
CA ASN A 566 -14.62 3.99 -23.71
C ASN A 566 -14.50 2.50 -24.11
N GLY A 567 -13.74 1.72 -23.34
CA GLY A 567 -13.54 0.29 -23.56
C GLY A 567 -14.85 -0.51 -23.37
N LYS A 568 -15.24 -1.26 -24.39
CA LYS A 568 -16.40 -2.18 -24.36
C LYS A 568 -15.99 -3.63 -24.05
N GLY A 569 -14.73 -3.86 -23.78
CA GLY A 569 -14.11 -5.13 -23.55
C GLY A 569 -12.61 -5.02 -23.72
N ARG A 570 -11.93 -6.16 -23.78
CA ARG A 570 -10.48 -6.20 -24.01
C ARG A 570 -10.01 -7.53 -24.55
N TYR A 571 -8.79 -7.55 -25.07
CA TYR A 571 -8.09 -8.80 -25.32
C TYR A 571 -7.59 -9.40 -24.01
N VAL A 572 -7.76 -10.73 -23.86
CA VAL A 572 -7.25 -11.52 -22.75
C VAL A 572 -6.51 -12.73 -23.28
N TYR A 573 -5.43 -13.12 -22.60
CA TYR A 573 -4.72 -14.36 -22.87
C TYR A 573 -5.14 -15.41 -21.82
N LEU A 574 -5.58 -16.57 -22.28
CA LEU A 574 -5.91 -17.72 -21.44
C LEU A 574 -4.81 -18.77 -21.57
N PRO A 575 -4.06 -19.06 -20.49
CA PRO A 575 -3.02 -20.10 -20.51
C PRO A 575 -3.57 -21.53 -20.67
N GLU A 576 -4.83 -21.73 -20.35
CA GLU A 576 -5.59 -22.98 -20.49
C GLU A 576 -7.06 -22.68 -20.82
N GLU A 577 -7.87 -23.69 -21.05
CA GLU A 577 -9.33 -23.55 -21.10
C GLU A 577 -9.84 -22.99 -19.76
N MET A 578 -10.67 -21.96 -19.80
CA MET A 578 -11.28 -21.35 -18.62
C MET A 578 -12.76 -21.05 -18.83
N LYS A 579 -13.53 -21.00 -17.74
CA LYS A 579 -14.87 -20.43 -17.76
C LYS A 579 -14.79 -18.92 -17.58
N PHE A 580 -15.23 -18.20 -18.59
CA PHE A 580 -15.46 -16.75 -18.51
C PHE A 580 -16.76 -16.50 -17.78
N ILE A 581 -16.68 -15.78 -16.67
CA ILE A 581 -17.81 -15.47 -15.79
C ILE A 581 -18.03 -13.96 -15.81
N LYS A 582 -19.31 -13.55 -15.97
CA LYS A 582 -19.71 -12.16 -15.79
C LYS A 582 -20.84 -12.08 -14.78
N PHE A 583 -20.71 -11.18 -13.81
CA PHE A 583 -21.79 -10.77 -12.94
C PHE A 583 -22.57 -9.68 -13.65
N LEU A 584 -23.84 -9.95 -13.95
CA LEU A 584 -24.71 -9.08 -14.74
C LEU A 584 -25.55 -8.18 -13.84
N PRO A 585 -25.95 -6.96 -14.32
CA PRO A 585 -26.74 -6.01 -13.51
C PRO A 585 -28.10 -6.52 -13.03
N ASP A 586 -28.67 -7.54 -13.69
CA ASP A 586 -29.92 -8.20 -13.28
C ASP A 586 -29.73 -9.21 -12.14
N GLY A 587 -28.50 -9.33 -11.62
CA GLY A 587 -28.15 -10.27 -10.55
C GLY A 587 -27.79 -11.68 -11.01
N THR A 588 -27.96 -11.98 -12.30
CA THR A 588 -27.58 -13.28 -12.88
C THR A 588 -26.07 -13.39 -13.12
N ILE A 589 -25.61 -14.60 -13.37
CA ILE A 589 -24.22 -14.89 -13.71
C ILE A 589 -24.20 -15.54 -15.09
N SER A 590 -23.46 -14.96 -16.03
CA SER A 590 -23.20 -15.55 -17.33
C SER A 590 -21.93 -16.40 -17.26
N GLU A 591 -21.99 -17.62 -17.84
CA GLU A 591 -20.86 -18.54 -17.93
C GLU A 591 -20.62 -18.94 -19.38
N GLU A 592 -19.38 -18.82 -19.85
CA GLU A 592 -18.96 -19.24 -21.19
C GLU A 592 -17.61 -19.98 -21.09
N ILE A 593 -17.45 -21.10 -21.78
CA ILE A 593 -16.17 -21.80 -21.87
C ILE A 593 -15.35 -21.24 -23.02
N LEU A 594 -14.15 -20.73 -22.71
CA LEU A 594 -13.20 -20.23 -23.70
C LEU A 594 -11.94 -21.14 -23.69
N GLY A 595 -11.49 -21.54 -24.87
CA GLY A 595 -10.29 -22.35 -25.04
C GLY A 595 -9.00 -21.58 -24.73
N GLN A 596 -7.87 -22.29 -24.66
CA GLN A 596 -6.55 -21.66 -24.55
C GLN A 596 -6.30 -20.70 -25.71
N GLY A 597 -5.68 -19.55 -25.46
CA GLY A 597 -5.27 -18.57 -26.47
C GLY A 597 -5.70 -17.15 -26.19
N ILE A 598 -5.66 -16.30 -27.20
CA ILE A 598 -6.05 -14.89 -27.12
C ILE A 598 -7.51 -14.75 -27.54
N HIS A 599 -8.31 -14.13 -26.69
CA HIS A 599 -9.73 -13.84 -26.93
C HIS A 599 -10.02 -12.35 -26.76
N TYR A 600 -10.91 -11.79 -27.59
CA TYR A 600 -11.55 -10.54 -27.25
C TYR A 600 -12.82 -10.86 -26.48
N VAL A 601 -12.99 -10.27 -25.30
CA VAL A 601 -14.16 -10.44 -24.45
C VAL A 601 -14.91 -9.12 -24.31
N ASP A 602 -16.22 -9.14 -24.54
CA ASP A 602 -17.09 -7.98 -24.34
C ASP A 602 -17.42 -7.86 -22.85
N ILE A 603 -17.20 -6.64 -22.30
CA ILE A 603 -17.42 -6.33 -20.89
C ILE A 603 -18.06 -4.94 -20.83
N ALA A 604 -19.33 -4.86 -20.52
CA ALA A 604 -20.03 -3.60 -20.32
C ALA A 604 -19.47 -2.84 -19.10
N LEU A 605 -19.77 -1.55 -19.02
CA LEU A 605 -19.23 -0.69 -17.97
C LEU A 605 -19.61 -1.13 -16.56
N ASN A 606 -20.78 -1.72 -16.41
CA ASN A 606 -21.34 -2.20 -15.15
C ASN A 606 -21.24 -3.72 -14.97
N GLU A 607 -20.46 -4.42 -15.77
CA GLU A 607 -20.17 -5.85 -15.60
C GLU A 607 -18.82 -6.05 -14.91
N VAL A 608 -18.75 -7.06 -14.02
CA VAL A 608 -17.50 -7.49 -13.36
C VAL A 608 -17.13 -8.87 -13.89
N PRO A 609 -16.04 -8.98 -14.64
CA PRO A 609 -15.58 -10.26 -15.21
C PRO A 609 -14.57 -10.96 -14.31
N LEU A 610 -14.57 -12.31 -14.36
CA LEU A 610 -13.47 -13.16 -13.92
C LEU A 610 -13.42 -14.44 -14.75
N PHE A 611 -12.32 -15.18 -14.64
CA PHE A 611 -12.10 -16.44 -15.36
C PHE A 611 -11.81 -17.55 -14.35
N ILE A 612 -12.61 -18.61 -14.34
CA ILE A 612 -12.39 -19.77 -13.46
C ILE A 612 -11.60 -20.82 -14.23
N ARG A 613 -10.50 -21.26 -13.66
CA ARG A 613 -9.61 -22.29 -14.23
C ARG A 613 -10.34 -23.61 -14.44
N LYS A 614 -9.89 -24.36 -15.44
CA LYS A 614 -10.42 -25.70 -15.75
C LYS A 614 -10.43 -26.60 -14.51
N GLY A 615 -11.57 -27.23 -14.26
CA GLY A 615 -11.76 -28.13 -13.12
C GLY A 615 -11.76 -27.45 -11.76
N LYS A 616 -11.97 -26.13 -11.69
CA LYS A 616 -12.07 -25.35 -10.46
C LYS A 616 -13.47 -24.77 -10.28
N CYS A 617 -13.78 -24.44 -9.02
CA CYS A 617 -15.01 -23.74 -8.64
C CYS A 617 -14.73 -22.78 -7.48
N ILE A 618 -15.61 -21.82 -7.27
CA ILE A 618 -15.54 -20.85 -6.17
C ILE A 618 -16.90 -20.66 -5.52
N PRO A 619 -16.94 -20.38 -4.21
CA PRO A 619 -18.16 -20.00 -3.50
C PRO A 619 -18.57 -18.55 -3.79
N VAL A 620 -19.87 -18.33 -3.92
CA VAL A 620 -20.48 -17.00 -4.08
C VAL A 620 -21.65 -16.89 -3.13
N ALA A 621 -21.71 -15.80 -2.37
CA ALA A 621 -22.81 -15.45 -1.49
C ALA A 621 -23.93 -14.71 -2.26
N ASP A 622 -25.05 -14.49 -1.60
CA ASP A 622 -26.03 -13.50 -2.01
C ASP A 622 -25.54 -12.07 -1.75
N THR A 623 -26.23 -11.08 -2.28
CA THR A 623 -25.92 -9.66 -2.04
C THR A 623 -26.18 -9.29 -0.59
N ALA A 624 -25.30 -8.48 0.00
CA ALA A 624 -25.43 -7.92 1.35
C ALA A 624 -25.09 -6.43 1.34
N GLU A 625 -25.62 -5.68 2.30
CA GLU A 625 -25.30 -4.25 2.44
C GLU A 625 -24.07 -3.98 3.31
N CYS A 626 -23.60 -4.99 4.06
CA CYS A 626 -22.37 -4.95 4.83
C CYS A 626 -21.79 -6.36 5.00
N VAL A 627 -20.53 -6.45 5.43
CA VAL A 627 -19.82 -7.72 5.65
C VAL A 627 -20.51 -8.59 6.72
N ASP A 628 -21.04 -7.93 7.78
CA ASP A 628 -21.70 -8.63 8.88
C ASP A 628 -22.99 -9.36 8.46
N GLU A 629 -23.60 -9.02 7.31
CA GLU A 629 -24.81 -9.62 6.77
C GLU A 629 -24.57 -10.75 5.76
N ILE A 630 -23.31 -11.01 5.40
CA ILE A 630 -23.00 -12.06 4.41
C ILE A 630 -23.32 -13.43 5.01
N ASP A 631 -24.26 -14.16 4.39
CA ASP A 631 -24.54 -15.54 4.75
C ASP A 631 -23.48 -16.48 4.16
N THR A 632 -22.56 -16.92 5.01
CA THR A 632 -21.52 -17.89 4.62
C THR A 632 -21.94 -19.34 4.76
N GLU A 633 -23.12 -19.64 5.36
CA GLU A 633 -23.62 -21.00 5.46
C GLU A 633 -24.31 -21.48 4.17
N HIS A 634 -24.95 -20.56 3.43
CA HIS A 634 -25.70 -20.88 2.22
C HIS A 634 -25.02 -20.30 0.97
N LEU A 635 -23.86 -20.86 0.60
CA LEU A 635 -23.09 -20.40 -0.54
C LEU A 635 -23.46 -21.17 -1.82
N ARG A 636 -23.58 -20.44 -2.93
CA ARG A 636 -23.69 -21.02 -4.27
C ARG A 636 -22.30 -21.28 -4.84
N MET A 637 -22.08 -22.47 -5.41
CA MET A 637 -20.84 -22.78 -6.10
C MET A 637 -20.97 -22.46 -7.61
N ILE A 638 -20.00 -21.74 -8.18
CA ILE A 638 -19.90 -21.48 -9.61
C ILE A 638 -18.59 -22.03 -10.16
N GLY A 639 -18.55 -22.41 -11.43
CA GLY A 639 -17.38 -23.02 -12.07
C GLY A 639 -17.67 -24.40 -12.64
N TYR A 640 -16.70 -25.33 -12.60
CA TYR A 640 -16.82 -26.65 -13.18
C TYR A 640 -17.48 -27.66 -12.24
N ASP A 641 -18.37 -28.48 -12.77
CA ASP A 641 -19.08 -29.50 -12.00
C ASP A 641 -18.10 -30.58 -11.49
N GLY A 642 -18.34 -31.08 -10.29
CA GLY A 642 -17.48 -32.03 -9.59
C GLY A 642 -16.17 -31.43 -9.05
N ALA A 643 -15.98 -30.11 -9.16
CA ALA A 643 -14.86 -29.42 -8.56
C ALA A 643 -15.11 -29.15 -7.06
N GLU A 644 -14.03 -29.20 -6.30
CA GLU A 644 -14.04 -28.91 -4.86
C GLU A 644 -13.27 -27.61 -4.57
N TYR A 645 -13.71 -26.92 -3.50
CA TYR A 645 -13.01 -25.76 -2.95
C TYR A 645 -12.94 -25.85 -1.44
N VAL A 646 -11.77 -25.63 -0.86
CA VAL A 646 -11.57 -25.53 0.58
C VAL A 646 -11.74 -24.08 1.00
N LEU A 647 -12.88 -23.78 1.62
CA LEU A 647 -13.17 -22.45 2.16
C LEU A 647 -12.51 -22.30 3.52
N TYR A 648 -11.84 -21.16 3.75
CA TYR A 648 -11.48 -20.67 5.06
C TYR A 648 -12.50 -19.59 5.47
N ASP A 649 -13.07 -19.72 6.64
CA ASP A 649 -13.97 -18.72 7.23
C ASP A 649 -13.84 -18.75 8.76
N ASP A 650 -13.71 -17.58 9.39
CA ASP A 650 -13.61 -17.40 10.83
C ASP A 650 -14.54 -16.27 11.31
N ASP A 651 -14.48 -15.90 12.58
CA ASP A 651 -15.31 -14.82 13.12
C ASP A 651 -14.91 -13.42 12.64
N GLY A 652 -13.72 -13.28 12.01
CA GLY A 652 -13.21 -12.03 11.48
C GLY A 652 -12.78 -11.00 12.52
N ILE A 653 -12.81 -11.33 13.80
CA ILE A 653 -12.56 -10.42 14.93
C ILE A 653 -11.32 -10.85 15.73
N HIS A 654 -11.23 -12.13 16.06
CA HIS A 654 -10.19 -12.68 16.93
C HIS A 654 -9.01 -13.26 16.15
N LYS A 655 -7.88 -13.43 16.84
CA LYS A 655 -6.64 -13.95 16.25
C LYS A 655 -6.52 -15.49 16.29
N ASP A 656 -7.64 -16.20 16.37
CA ASP A 656 -7.69 -17.68 16.33
C ASP A 656 -7.61 -18.21 14.89
N TYR A 657 -6.50 -17.92 14.22
CA TYR A 657 -6.29 -18.25 12.79
C TYR A 657 -6.10 -19.73 12.51
N GLY A 658 -5.48 -20.46 13.44
CA GLY A 658 -5.03 -21.85 13.25
C GLY A 658 -6.08 -22.91 13.54
N ASN A 659 -7.31 -22.53 13.81
CA ASN A 659 -8.36 -23.46 14.16
C ASN A 659 -8.84 -24.26 12.92
N GLU A 660 -8.76 -25.60 12.99
CA GLU A 660 -9.22 -26.47 11.90
C GLU A 660 -10.71 -26.27 11.57
N LYS A 661 -11.52 -25.81 12.52
CA LYS A 661 -12.94 -25.49 12.32
C LYS A 661 -13.18 -24.36 11.34
N ASN A 662 -12.16 -23.52 11.10
CA ASN A 662 -12.22 -22.43 10.12
C ASN A 662 -12.19 -22.95 8.68
N TYR A 663 -11.94 -24.23 8.44
CA TYR A 663 -11.86 -24.82 7.11
C TYR A 663 -13.03 -25.77 6.85
N ARG A 664 -13.64 -25.65 5.69
CA ARG A 664 -14.65 -26.59 5.19
C ARG A 664 -14.52 -26.80 3.68
N THR A 665 -14.76 -28.02 3.21
CA THR A 665 -14.78 -28.35 1.78
C THR A 665 -16.19 -28.14 1.22
N LEU A 666 -16.25 -27.41 0.11
CA LEU A 666 -17.46 -27.18 -0.67
C LEU A 666 -17.30 -27.83 -2.04
N GLU A 667 -18.37 -28.45 -2.56
CA GLU A 667 -18.38 -29.14 -3.85
C GLU A 667 -19.39 -28.49 -4.80
N LYS A 668 -19.03 -28.34 -6.05
CA LYS A 668 -19.93 -27.92 -7.14
C LYS A 668 -20.65 -29.16 -7.69
N HIS A 669 -21.90 -29.35 -7.29
CA HIS A 669 -22.72 -30.44 -7.81
C HIS A 669 -23.29 -30.12 -9.20
N HIS A 670 -23.57 -31.18 -10.00
CA HIS A 670 -24.37 -31.05 -11.21
C HIS A 670 -25.79 -30.57 -10.83
N ILE A 671 -26.28 -29.53 -11.47
CA ILE A 671 -27.66 -29.04 -11.34
C ILE A 671 -28.53 -29.74 -12.37
#